data_3ab76afa251ff9ff31170d798142d2b2
#
_entry.id   3ab76afa251ff9ff31170d798142d2b2
#
_cell.length_a   1.000
_cell.length_b   1.000
_cell.length_c   1.000
_cell.angle_alpha   90.00
_cell.angle_beta   90.00
_cell.angle_gamma   90.00
#
_symmetry.space_group_name_H-M   'P 1'
#
loop_
_entity.id
_entity.type
_entity.pdbx_description
1 polymer ?
#
loop_
_entity_poly.entity_id
_entity_poly.type
_entity_poly.pdbx_seq_one_letter_code
_entity_poly.pdbx_strand_id
1 'polypeptide(L)'
;AVVASIEADKKRQEQEAKLTSLSTEIGTYLGRLGNREGAESALLKGNATIEAIQNALRDPNADLNALISEATRTRNTVVNTVLRASSGARDYRNGARITAANTLRASYDTNASLGNATYDPKAHLIVTNKNQSTYFKTTGDASLSNGILTLTPSAPSQAGAYTLNTKIDMNESFTLTGKINLGEAYEGRPKNGHDGGDGIAAVFSTGAIGEIGNANGNGSGASLGMGGDNLKGSFGFKLDTWHNTGNPLPNNKASADPKYSGYQKGAFGGFTYNYNGSRNDAKGSVYPVIRTIKKLNGEGPTDNSLKDYKVVYDGDTKVMTVTYNGQTWSMNLNYDSIAVNGDMEVLGHPNASVIKNENKSRSLLQNAGYPDEMAFALFGSTGSGYNLQQFQLEKFDYSAQGAYITVKFIDADTGEEIPGKNEVLIQKTAGTNVDLGEYLAISGYTLKATNVSTAKGYLFGNTVKVVTGNQGITYAFHKIRQNEIYTASAKATTVYTLQGETASDLSDVSKFVTVASNESTTPAASGYSLVWSTPISTTTSGNQTAVAKVTYSDGSVQTVNVNYKVLPKIEAKTPIYDFKGQNLHNGSNADAYLTSDVTDQSYTTKWTNNSTSSTTTTLPLSTATAGEFNYTITRTYDVGRYGTTSNSSELLVSTTTLKHKVIEVKGVSHTFEQDVDDEDYYNSYTPSEWYSADSVSASA
;
A
#
# COMPACT_ATOMS: atom_id res chain seq x y z
N ALA A 1 -0.16 -6.79 52.13
CA ALA A 1 -1.16 -5.82 51.65
C ALA A 1 -0.74 -5.20 50.30
N VAL A 2 0.45 -4.62 50.15
CA VAL A 2 0.89 -3.97 48.89
C VAL A 2 0.95 -4.92 47.70
N VAL A 3 1.50 -6.14 47.89
CA VAL A 3 1.57 -7.17 46.80
C VAL A 3 0.18 -7.63 46.38
N ALA A 4 -0.75 -7.82 47.34
CA ALA A 4 -2.13 -8.22 46.99
C ALA A 4 -2.90 -7.08 46.27
N SER A 5 -2.58 -5.83 46.55
CA SER A 5 -3.14 -4.67 45.82
C SER A 5 -2.63 -4.63 44.38
N ILE A 6 -1.33 -4.80 44.19
CA ILE A 6 -0.74 -4.84 42.83
C ILE A 6 -1.29 -6.00 41.97
N GLU A 7 -1.47 -7.18 42.59
CA GLU A 7 -2.07 -8.34 41.90
C GLU A 7 -3.56 -8.09 41.54
N ALA A 8 -4.31 -7.43 42.43
CA ALA A 8 -5.69 -7.05 42.17
C ALA A 8 -5.80 -6.02 41.03
N ASP A 9 -4.92 -5.02 41.02
CA ASP A 9 -4.87 -4.01 39.97
C ASP A 9 -4.50 -4.60 38.63
N LYS A 10 -3.50 -5.51 38.59
CA LYS A 10 -3.12 -6.23 37.39
C LYS A 10 -4.26 -7.09 36.85
N LYS A 11 -4.93 -7.84 37.72
CA LYS A 11 -6.10 -8.65 37.36
C LYS A 11 -7.22 -7.79 36.79
N ARG A 12 -7.47 -6.63 37.37
CA ARG A 12 -8.47 -5.69 36.86
C ARG A 12 -8.11 -5.16 35.49
N GLN A 13 -6.87 -4.76 35.25
CA GLN A 13 -6.39 -4.33 33.95
C GLN A 13 -6.56 -5.41 32.85
N GLU A 14 -6.27 -6.68 33.18
CA GLU A 14 -6.50 -7.81 32.27
C GLU A 14 -7.99 -8.00 31.95
N GLN A 15 -8.87 -7.82 32.91
CA GLN A 15 -10.33 -7.89 32.73
C GLN A 15 -10.85 -6.74 31.89
N GLU A 16 -10.37 -5.52 32.11
CA GLU A 16 -10.73 -4.32 31.31
C GLU A 16 -10.28 -4.47 29.86
N ALA A 17 -9.06 -4.96 29.64
CA ALA A 17 -8.55 -5.25 28.30
C ALA A 17 -9.40 -6.31 27.57
N LYS A 18 -9.83 -7.36 28.29
CA LYS A 18 -10.69 -8.42 27.74
C LYS A 18 -12.09 -7.90 27.39
N LEU A 19 -12.68 -7.06 28.22
CA LEU A 19 -13.97 -6.42 27.95
C LEU A 19 -13.90 -5.48 26.76
N THR A 20 -12.84 -4.72 26.65
CA THR A 20 -12.57 -3.83 25.50
C THR A 20 -12.50 -4.64 24.19
N SER A 21 -11.77 -5.77 24.21
CA SER A 21 -11.71 -6.67 23.06
C SER A 21 -13.10 -7.23 22.67
N LEU A 22 -13.85 -7.72 23.65
CA LEU A 22 -15.20 -8.25 23.41
C LEU A 22 -16.17 -7.20 22.88
N SER A 23 -16.10 -5.96 23.38
CA SER A 23 -16.90 -4.84 22.88
C SER A 23 -16.59 -4.55 21.41
N THR A 24 -15.30 -4.55 21.06
CA THR A 24 -14.85 -4.37 19.67
C THR A 24 -15.37 -5.48 18.75
N GLU A 25 -15.23 -6.73 19.18
CA GLU A 25 -15.70 -7.89 18.42
C GLU A 25 -17.22 -7.82 18.19
N ILE A 26 -18.01 -7.57 19.25
CA ILE A 26 -19.46 -7.44 19.16
C ILE A 26 -19.81 -6.33 18.17
N GLY A 27 -19.24 -5.13 18.32
CA GLY A 27 -19.51 -3.99 17.43
C GLY A 27 -19.18 -4.29 15.96
N THR A 28 -18.05 -4.98 15.71
CA THR A 28 -17.66 -5.39 14.36
C THR A 28 -18.68 -6.32 13.72
N TYR A 29 -19.20 -7.29 14.46
CA TYR A 29 -20.20 -8.21 13.94
C TYR A 29 -21.59 -7.57 13.80
N LEU A 30 -21.97 -6.66 14.70
CA LEU A 30 -23.21 -5.90 14.58
C LEU A 30 -23.23 -5.05 13.31
N GLY A 31 -22.13 -4.41 12.97
CA GLY A 31 -21.98 -3.64 11.73
C GLY A 31 -22.20 -4.49 10.45
N ARG A 32 -21.99 -5.81 10.55
CA ARG A 32 -22.20 -6.75 9.44
C ARG A 32 -23.64 -7.29 9.35
N LEU A 33 -24.38 -7.22 10.43
CA LEU A 33 -25.78 -7.65 10.42
C LEU A 33 -26.66 -6.68 9.63
N GLY A 34 -26.40 -5.38 9.71
CA GLY A 34 -27.20 -4.36 9.05
C GLY A 34 -28.69 -4.49 9.41
N ASN A 35 -29.58 -4.02 8.54
CA ASN A 35 -31.04 -4.12 8.70
C ASN A 35 -31.61 -5.45 8.16
N ARG A 36 -30.91 -6.56 8.33
CA ARG A 36 -31.37 -7.86 7.84
C ARG A 36 -32.49 -8.40 8.71
N GLU A 37 -33.49 -8.99 8.06
CA GLU A 37 -34.59 -9.66 8.73
C GLU A 37 -34.09 -10.74 9.69
N GLY A 38 -34.55 -10.75 10.92
CA GLY A 38 -34.14 -11.67 11.99
C GLY A 38 -32.87 -11.27 12.74
N ALA A 39 -32.30 -10.11 12.46
CA ALA A 39 -31.10 -9.59 13.15
C ALA A 39 -31.44 -8.71 14.37
N GLU A 40 -32.67 -8.24 14.50
CA GLU A 40 -33.07 -7.23 15.48
C GLU A 40 -32.75 -7.63 16.93
N SER A 41 -33.00 -8.89 17.30
CA SER A 41 -32.70 -9.38 18.66
C SER A 41 -31.18 -9.40 18.95
N ALA A 42 -30.37 -9.76 17.96
CA ALA A 42 -28.91 -9.76 18.11
C ALA A 42 -28.36 -8.33 18.15
N LEU A 43 -28.94 -7.42 17.36
CA LEU A 43 -28.61 -5.99 17.37
C LEU A 43 -28.92 -5.36 18.74
N LEU A 44 -30.13 -5.56 19.25
CA LEU A 44 -30.54 -5.02 20.56
C LEU A 44 -29.65 -5.55 21.69
N LYS A 45 -29.45 -6.87 21.73
CA LYS A 45 -28.62 -7.50 22.78
C LYS A 45 -27.17 -7.10 22.68
N GLY A 46 -26.62 -7.04 21.47
CA GLY A 46 -25.23 -6.63 21.24
C GLY A 46 -24.99 -5.20 21.69
N ASN A 47 -25.90 -4.28 21.34
CA ASN A 47 -25.80 -2.88 21.72
C ASN A 47 -25.91 -2.68 23.24
N ALA A 48 -26.87 -3.33 23.89
CA ALA A 48 -27.01 -3.29 25.34
C ALA A 48 -25.77 -3.82 26.06
N THR A 49 -25.14 -4.86 25.52
CA THR A 49 -23.90 -5.40 26.07
C THR A 49 -22.71 -4.44 25.91
N ILE A 50 -22.58 -3.79 24.75
CA ILE A 50 -21.55 -2.75 24.54
C ILE A 50 -21.73 -1.59 25.52
N GLU A 51 -22.94 -1.12 25.70
CA GLU A 51 -23.27 -0.05 26.67
C GLU A 51 -22.92 -0.47 28.10
N ALA A 52 -23.29 -1.71 28.48
CA ALA A 52 -22.97 -2.24 29.80
C ALA A 52 -21.43 -2.32 30.02
N ILE A 53 -20.66 -2.73 29.02
CA ILE A 53 -19.21 -2.73 29.07
C ILE A 53 -18.66 -1.31 29.26
N GLN A 54 -19.14 -0.35 28.48
CA GLN A 54 -18.69 1.03 28.57
C GLN A 54 -18.96 1.65 29.97
N ASN A 55 -20.11 1.33 30.55
CA ASN A 55 -20.47 1.79 31.89
C ASN A 55 -19.58 1.12 32.96
N ALA A 56 -19.35 -0.19 32.86
CA ALA A 56 -18.53 -0.92 33.82
C ALA A 56 -17.04 -0.51 33.78
N LEU A 57 -16.52 -0.15 32.61
CA LEU A 57 -15.15 0.34 32.49
C LEU A 57 -14.94 1.73 33.13
N ARG A 58 -16.03 2.46 33.44
CA ARG A 58 -16.00 3.75 34.14
C ARG A 58 -16.22 3.60 35.64
N ASP A 59 -16.76 2.47 36.08
CA ASP A 59 -17.06 2.21 37.50
C ASP A 59 -15.94 1.35 38.13
N PRO A 60 -15.13 1.91 39.03
CA PRO A 60 -14.07 1.17 39.70
C PRO A 60 -14.56 -0.01 40.54
N ASN A 61 -15.84 -0.08 40.89
CA ASN A 61 -16.45 -1.11 41.71
C ASN A 61 -17.25 -2.15 40.90
N ALA A 62 -17.29 -2.05 39.58
CA ALA A 62 -18.05 -2.98 38.75
C ALA A 62 -17.48 -4.41 38.81
N ASP A 63 -18.38 -5.40 38.83
CA ASP A 63 -18.03 -6.82 38.66
C ASP A 63 -17.75 -7.14 37.19
N LEU A 64 -16.48 -7.07 36.84
CA LEU A 64 -16.05 -7.32 35.47
C LEU A 64 -16.10 -8.80 35.06
N ASN A 65 -16.06 -9.75 35.99
CA ASN A 65 -16.10 -11.18 35.68
C ASN A 65 -17.48 -11.63 35.15
N ALA A 66 -18.55 -11.20 35.81
CA ALA A 66 -19.90 -11.49 35.37
C ALA A 66 -20.15 -10.89 33.96
N LEU A 67 -19.69 -9.68 33.76
CA LEU A 67 -19.85 -8.97 32.49
C LEU A 67 -19.02 -9.60 31.36
N ILE A 68 -17.80 -10.07 31.62
CA ILE A 68 -16.98 -10.83 30.65
C ILE A 68 -17.72 -12.09 30.18
N SER A 69 -18.35 -12.79 31.12
CA SER A 69 -19.11 -14.01 30.81
C SER A 69 -20.34 -13.72 29.94
N GLU A 70 -21.06 -12.62 30.24
CA GLU A 70 -22.20 -12.17 29.45
C GLU A 70 -21.78 -11.67 28.08
N ALA A 71 -20.76 -10.84 28.00
CA ALA A 71 -20.22 -10.30 26.75
C ALA A 71 -19.71 -11.40 25.82
N THR A 72 -19.10 -12.45 26.38
CA THR A 72 -18.66 -13.63 25.62
C THR A 72 -19.86 -14.37 25.01
N ARG A 73 -20.94 -14.57 25.80
CA ARG A 73 -22.18 -15.17 25.28
C ARG A 73 -22.84 -14.33 24.21
N THR A 74 -22.91 -13.02 24.42
CA THR A 74 -23.48 -12.08 23.45
C THR A 74 -22.67 -12.07 22.17
N ARG A 75 -21.34 -12.01 22.25
CA ARG A 75 -20.47 -12.11 21.09
C ARG A 75 -20.73 -13.38 20.28
N ASN A 76 -20.83 -14.54 20.94
CA ASN A 76 -21.13 -15.81 20.28
C ASN A 76 -22.53 -15.80 19.62
N THR A 77 -23.51 -15.19 20.24
CA THR A 77 -24.86 -15.04 19.67
C THR A 77 -24.83 -14.19 18.42
N VAL A 78 -24.18 -13.03 18.46
CA VAL A 78 -24.07 -12.11 17.33
C VAL A 78 -23.29 -12.76 16.18
N VAL A 79 -22.17 -13.41 16.45
CA VAL A 79 -21.37 -14.18 15.47
C VAL A 79 -22.22 -15.26 14.80
N ASN A 80 -22.96 -16.05 15.59
CA ASN A 80 -23.82 -17.11 15.07
C ASN A 80 -24.95 -16.54 14.20
N THR A 81 -25.48 -15.38 14.56
CA THR A 81 -26.52 -14.69 13.76
C THR A 81 -25.94 -14.20 12.44
N VAL A 82 -24.74 -13.63 12.43
CA VAL A 82 -24.02 -13.28 11.19
C VAL A 82 -23.77 -14.51 10.32
N LEU A 83 -23.32 -15.60 10.91
CA LEU A 83 -23.06 -16.85 10.19
C LEU A 83 -24.35 -17.47 9.62
N ARG A 84 -25.46 -17.41 10.35
CA ARG A 84 -26.79 -17.88 9.89
C ARG A 84 -27.35 -16.98 8.78
N ALA A 85 -27.24 -15.67 8.92
CA ALA A 85 -27.63 -14.72 7.89
C ALA A 85 -26.80 -14.88 6.61
N SER A 86 -25.51 -15.23 6.75
CA SER A 86 -24.63 -15.57 5.63
C SER A 86 -24.96 -16.95 5.03
N SER A 87 -25.48 -17.89 5.83
CA SER A 87 -25.87 -19.23 5.37
C SER A 87 -27.29 -19.30 4.82
N GLY A 88 -28.19 -18.36 5.21
CA GLY A 88 -29.50 -18.17 4.57
C GLY A 88 -29.40 -17.66 3.14
N ALA A 89 -28.30 -17.04 2.78
CA ALA A 89 -27.91 -16.74 1.40
C ALA A 89 -27.43 -17.98 0.62
N ARG A 90 -27.73 -19.18 1.08
CA ARG A 90 -27.26 -20.45 0.49
C ARG A 90 -27.72 -20.69 -0.95
N ASP A 91 -28.73 -20.00 -1.43
CA ASP A 91 -29.11 -20.10 -2.85
C ASP A 91 -28.18 -19.34 -3.79
N TYR A 92 -27.23 -18.55 -3.26
CA TYR A 92 -26.16 -17.91 -4.01
C TYR A 92 -24.78 -18.50 -3.65
N ARG A 93 -24.64 -19.81 -3.88
CA ARG A 93 -23.41 -20.58 -4.20
C ARG A 93 -22.11 -20.33 -3.45
N ASN A 94 -21.56 -21.44 -3.08
CA ASN A 94 -20.20 -21.83 -2.65
C ASN A 94 -19.02 -20.83 -2.70
N GLY A 95 -18.97 -19.84 -3.60
CA GLY A 95 -17.94 -18.79 -3.68
C GLY A 95 -18.05 -17.74 -2.57
N ALA A 96 -19.27 -17.21 -2.34
CA ALA A 96 -19.50 -16.20 -1.29
C ALA A 96 -19.25 -16.72 0.13
N ARG A 97 -19.32 -18.03 0.32
CA ARG A 97 -19.08 -18.68 1.61
C ARG A 97 -17.59 -18.71 2.01
N ILE A 98 -16.69 -18.85 1.03
CA ILE A 98 -15.24 -18.84 1.29
C ILE A 98 -14.78 -17.41 1.56
N THR A 99 -15.30 -16.44 0.81
CA THR A 99 -14.97 -15.02 0.99
C THR A 99 -15.44 -14.49 2.34
N ALA A 100 -16.65 -14.85 2.77
CA ALA A 100 -17.17 -14.49 4.10
C ALA A 100 -16.35 -15.14 5.22
N ALA A 101 -15.98 -16.41 5.10
CA ALA A 101 -15.16 -17.12 6.08
C ALA A 101 -13.72 -16.58 6.13
N ASN A 102 -13.13 -16.24 4.98
CA ASN A 102 -11.79 -15.63 4.89
C ASN A 102 -11.80 -14.18 5.37
N THR A 103 -12.84 -13.42 5.09
CA THR A 103 -13.04 -12.06 5.63
C THR A 103 -13.22 -12.11 7.16
N LEU A 104 -13.92 -13.10 7.68
CA LEU A 104 -14.06 -13.34 9.12
C LEU A 104 -12.73 -13.76 9.77
N ARG A 105 -11.93 -14.60 9.12
CA ARG A 105 -10.59 -14.97 9.62
C ARG A 105 -9.60 -13.81 9.55
N ALA A 106 -9.64 -13.01 8.51
CA ALA A 106 -8.76 -11.83 8.38
C ALA A 106 -9.03 -10.77 9.46
N SER A 107 -10.27 -10.67 10.00
CA SER A 107 -10.59 -9.76 11.10
C SER A 107 -10.09 -10.23 12.48
N TYR A 108 -9.52 -11.43 12.58
CA TYR A 108 -8.96 -11.98 13.81
C TYR A 108 -7.42 -11.98 13.88
N ASP A 109 -6.74 -11.44 12.90
CA ASP A 109 -5.30 -11.28 12.97
C ASP A 109 -4.96 -10.15 13.95
N THR A 110 -4.80 -10.51 15.22
CA THR A 110 -4.46 -9.61 16.33
C THR A 110 -3.07 -8.99 16.21
N ASN A 111 -2.26 -9.42 15.25
CA ASN A 111 -0.92 -8.89 14.99
C ASN A 111 -0.90 -7.87 13.84
N ALA A 112 -2.02 -7.66 13.14
CA ALA A 112 -2.10 -6.61 12.14
C ALA A 112 -2.07 -5.23 12.81
N SER A 113 -1.38 -4.28 12.19
CA SER A 113 -1.43 -2.87 12.59
C SER A 113 -2.87 -2.39 12.46
N LEU A 114 -3.54 -2.27 13.60
CA LEU A 114 -4.94 -1.87 13.66
C LEU A 114 -5.04 -0.36 13.46
N GLY A 115 -6.05 0.07 12.70
CA GLY A 115 -6.45 1.46 12.67
C GLY A 115 -6.83 1.94 14.08
N ASN A 116 -6.45 3.16 14.41
CA ASN A 116 -6.70 3.75 15.71
C ASN A 116 -7.90 4.70 15.65
N ALA A 117 -8.69 4.70 16.73
CA ALA A 117 -9.65 5.74 17.00
C ALA A 117 -9.08 6.68 18.05
N THR A 118 -9.15 7.99 17.78
CA THR A 118 -8.65 9.05 18.65
C THR A 118 -9.76 10.05 18.96
N TYR A 119 -9.62 10.79 20.06
CA TYR A 119 -10.52 11.87 20.38
C TYR A 119 -9.72 13.08 20.89
N ASP A 120 -9.97 14.22 20.28
CA ASP A 120 -9.40 15.50 20.69
C ASP A 120 -10.53 16.51 20.97
N PRO A 121 -10.74 16.92 22.23
CA PRO A 121 -11.81 17.86 22.61
C PRO A 121 -11.63 19.27 22.02
N LYS A 122 -10.40 19.66 21.64
CA LYS A 122 -10.08 20.94 21.03
C LYS A 122 -10.22 20.94 19.51
N ALA A 123 -10.69 19.84 18.93
CA ALA A 123 -10.80 19.65 17.47
C ALA A 123 -9.50 20.06 16.74
N HIS A 124 -8.37 19.53 17.20
CA HIS A 124 -7.08 19.75 16.59
C HIS A 124 -7.00 19.05 15.24
N LEU A 125 -6.64 19.79 14.21
CA LEU A 125 -6.60 19.33 12.82
C LEU A 125 -5.21 19.60 12.24
N ILE A 126 -4.68 18.61 11.54
CA ILE A 126 -3.35 18.68 10.92
C ILE A 126 -3.50 18.50 9.41
N VAL A 127 -3.13 19.53 8.66
CA VAL A 127 -3.14 19.54 7.22
C VAL A 127 -1.71 19.50 6.70
N THR A 128 -1.47 18.64 5.73
CA THR A 128 -0.18 18.50 5.04
C THR A 128 -0.41 18.55 3.52
N ASN A 129 0.65 18.51 2.75
CA ASN A 129 0.55 18.42 1.29
C ASN A 129 -0.19 17.16 0.80
N LYS A 130 -0.31 16.12 1.64
CA LYS A 130 -1.02 14.86 1.29
C LYS A 130 -2.53 14.97 1.41
N ASN A 131 -3.03 15.65 2.46
CA ASN A 131 -4.47 15.76 2.75
C ASN A 131 -5.07 17.16 2.50
N GLN A 132 -4.28 18.10 1.99
CA GLN A 132 -4.71 19.49 1.82
C GLN A 132 -5.98 19.65 0.98
N SER A 133 -6.23 18.79 0.00
CA SER A 133 -7.45 18.84 -0.83
C SER A 133 -8.74 18.54 -0.04
N THR A 134 -8.65 17.87 1.11
CA THR A 134 -9.77 17.65 2.03
C THR A 134 -10.12 18.92 2.81
N TYR A 135 -9.11 19.71 3.19
CA TYR A 135 -9.25 20.85 4.07
C TYR A 135 -9.35 22.18 3.34
N PHE A 136 -8.82 22.26 2.14
CA PHE A 136 -8.80 23.50 1.36
C PHE A 136 -9.50 23.34 0.03
N LYS A 137 -10.07 24.45 -0.44
CA LYS A 137 -10.68 24.58 -1.76
C LYS A 137 -10.06 25.74 -2.53
N THR A 138 -9.75 25.52 -3.79
CA THR A 138 -9.33 26.58 -4.73
C THR A 138 -10.54 27.28 -5.36
N THR A 139 -10.45 28.59 -5.51
CA THR A 139 -11.46 29.41 -6.24
C THR A 139 -10.77 30.47 -7.10
N GLY A 140 -11.50 31.03 -8.07
CA GLY A 140 -10.94 31.98 -9.04
C GLY A 140 -9.91 31.30 -9.94
N ASP A 141 -8.78 31.97 -10.18
CA ASP A 141 -7.69 31.49 -11.03
C ASP A 141 -6.74 30.52 -10.30
N ALA A 142 -7.04 30.18 -9.04
CA ALA A 142 -6.20 29.28 -8.25
C ALA A 142 -6.35 27.81 -8.69
N SER A 143 -5.23 27.11 -8.77
CA SER A 143 -5.16 25.69 -9.09
C SER A 143 -4.11 24.97 -8.26
N LEU A 144 -4.39 23.71 -7.89
CA LEU A 144 -3.47 22.82 -7.14
C LEU A 144 -2.99 21.70 -8.05
N SER A 145 -1.69 21.57 -8.22
CA SER A 145 -1.07 20.51 -9.01
C SER A 145 0.23 20.05 -8.35
N ASN A 146 0.39 18.73 -8.19
CA ASN A 146 1.59 18.11 -7.61
C ASN A 146 2.03 18.72 -6.27
N GLY A 147 1.05 19.07 -5.41
CA GLY A 147 1.30 19.66 -4.10
C GLY A 147 1.69 21.15 -4.13
N ILE A 148 1.77 21.77 -5.29
CA ILE A 148 2.01 23.21 -5.46
C ILE A 148 0.70 23.88 -5.86
N LEU A 149 0.29 24.85 -5.05
CA LEU A 149 -0.81 25.75 -5.33
C LEU A 149 -0.29 26.90 -6.19
N THR A 150 -0.86 27.11 -7.35
CA THR A 150 -0.74 28.35 -8.11
C THR A 150 -1.94 29.22 -7.78
N LEU A 151 -1.72 30.34 -7.08
CA LEU A 151 -2.75 31.33 -6.76
C LEU A 151 -3.09 32.18 -7.98
N THR A 152 -2.04 32.65 -8.68
CA THR A 152 -2.18 33.35 -9.95
C THR A 152 -1.14 32.84 -10.94
N PRO A 153 -1.52 32.54 -12.19
CA PRO A 153 -0.55 32.39 -13.26
C PRO A 153 0.14 33.74 -13.54
N SER A 154 1.26 33.73 -14.29
CA SER A 154 1.96 34.95 -14.71
C SER A 154 1.18 35.64 -15.84
N ALA A 155 0.06 36.24 -15.50
CA ALA A 155 -0.85 36.96 -16.41
C ALA A 155 -1.51 38.11 -15.66
N PRO A 156 -1.94 39.18 -16.40
CA PRO A 156 -2.64 40.30 -15.82
C PRO A 156 -4.06 39.92 -15.37
N SER A 157 -4.59 40.68 -14.40
CA SER A 157 -5.98 40.62 -13.94
C SER A 157 -6.42 39.24 -13.45
N GLN A 158 -5.54 38.54 -12.74
CA GLN A 158 -5.83 37.25 -12.09
C GLN A 158 -6.18 37.46 -10.63
N ALA A 159 -7.02 36.57 -10.11
CA ALA A 159 -7.37 36.52 -8.69
C ALA A 159 -7.71 35.09 -8.26
N GLY A 160 -6.99 34.56 -7.28
CA GLY A 160 -7.19 33.22 -6.80
C GLY A 160 -7.13 33.10 -5.28
N ALA A 161 -7.99 32.26 -4.73
CA ALA A 161 -8.04 31.96 -3.31
C ALA A 161 -7.84 30.48 -3.01
N TYR A 162 -7.21 30.21 -1.89
CA TYR A 162 -7.06 28.89 -1.29
C TYR A 162 -7.70 28.92 0.09
N THR A 163 -8.96 28.51 0.16
CA THR A 163 -9.85 28.72 1.30
C THR A 163 -9.92 27.48 2.16
N LEU A 164 -9.70 27.65 3.47
CA LEU A 164 -9.88 26.59 4.46
C LEU A 164 -11.37 26.28 4.61
N ASN A 165 -11.74 25.01 4.62
CA ASN A 165 -13.12 24.52 4.70
C ASN A 165 -13.71 24.58 6.13
N THR A 166 -12.90 24.91 7.13
CA THR A 166 -13.31 25.13 8.52
C THR A 166 -12.90 26.53 8.95
N LYS A 167 -13.43 27.02 10.07
CA LYS A 167 -12.89 28.20 10.71
C LYS A 167 -11.82 27.80 11.74
N ILE A 168 -10.87 28.70 11.97
CA ILE A 168 -9.81 28.56 12.97
C ILE A 168 -10.34 29.07 14.32
N ASP A 169 -10.14 28.30 15.39
CA ASP A 169 -10.39 28.74 16.76
C ASP A 169 -9.32 29.76 17.17
N MET A 170 -9.70 31.01 17.39
CA MET A 170 -8.79 32.10 17.77
C MET A 170 -8.41 32.09 19.27
N ASN A 171 -8.94 31.16 20.04
CA ASN A 171 -8.54 30.92 21.41
C ASN A 171 -7.42 29.90 21.54
N GLU A 172 -7.14 29.17 20.47
CA GLU A 172 -6.08 28.16 20.38
C GLU A 172 -4.93 28.62 19.48
N SER A 173 -3.74 28.10 19.73
CA SER A 173 -2.57 28.39 18.91
C SER A 173 -2.61 27.65 17.59
N PHE A 174 -2.00 28.21 16.55
CA PHE A 174 -1.82 27.53 15.28
C PHE A 174 -0.47 27.84 14.63
N THR A 175 -0.03 26.95 13.75
CA THR A 175 1.18 27.12 12.96
C THR A 175 0.94 26.68 11.53
N LEU A 176 1.18 27.57 10.57
CA LEU A 176 1.22 27.29 9.14
C LEU A 176 2.67 27.36 8.66
N THR A 177 3.17 26.29 8.06
CA THR A 177 4.49 26.24 7.41
C THR A 177 4.34 25.87 5.95
N GLY A 178 5.17 26.48 5.14
CA GLY A 178 5.20 26.22 3.72
C GLY A 178 6.21 27.11 3.01
N LYS A 179 6.03 27.24 1.72
CA LYS A 179 6.90 28.09 0.88
C LYS A 179 6.05 28.95 -0.04
N ILE A 180 6.46 30.20 -0.24
CA ILE A 180 5.81 31.14 -1.16
C ILE A 180 6.78 31.50 -2.28
N ASN A 181 6.26 31.48 -3.52
CA ASN A 181 6.85 32.12 -4.70
C ASN A 181 6.06 33.38 -5.02
N LEU A 182 6.72 34.53 -4.97
CA LEU A 182 6.12 35.82 -5.34
C LEU A 182 6.37 36.23 -6.79
N GLY A 183 7.03 35.37 -7.57
CA GLY A 183 7.37 35.68 -8.96
C GLY A 183 8.81 36.13 -9.18
N GLU A 184 9.06 36.84 -10.25
CA GLU A 184 10.39 37.31 -10.66
C GLU A 184 10.49 38.84 -10.92
N ALA A 185 9.40 39.55 -10.70
CA ALA A 185 9.30 40.97 -10.91
C ALA A 185 8.63 41.67 -9.72
N TYR A 186 8.88 42.98 -9.58
CA TYR A 186 8.18 43.82 -8.62
C TYR A 186 8.16 45.26 -9.16
N GLU A 187 7.41 46.16 -8.53
CA GLU A 187 7.32 47.55 -8.95
C GLU A 187 8.70 48.22 -9.03
N GLY A 188 9.02 48.78 -10.17
CA GLY A 188 10.31 49.40 -10.45
C GLY A 188 11.44 48.46 -10.84
N ARG A 189 11.16 47.17 -10.92
CA ARG A 189 12.08 46.17 -11.48
C ARG A 189 11.33 45.24 -12.41
N PRO A 190 10.99 45.72 -13.60
CA PRO A 190 10.25 44.91 -14.57
C PRO A 190 11.07 43.72 -15.06
N LYS A 191 10.35 42.66 -15.42
CA LYS A 191 10.88 41.48 -16.10
C LYS A 191 9.98 41.15 -17.27
N ASN A 192 10.55 40.79 -18.40
CA ASN A 192 9.81 40.47 -19.62
C ASN A 192 8.83 41.60 -20.08
N GLY A 193 9.15 42.87 -19.79
CA GLY A 193 8.38 44.02 -20.22
C GLY A 193 7.22 44.45 -19.30
N HIS A 194 7.08 43.84 -18.13
CA HIS A 194 6.08 44.20 -17.12
C HIS A 194 6.65 44.25 -15.72
N ASP A 195 6.10 45.06 -14.87
CA ASP A 195 6.33 45.04 -13.43
C ASP A 195 5.60 43.89 -12.76
N GLY A 196 6.05 43.45 -11.58
CA GLY A 196 5.34 42.49 -10.76
C GLY A 196 4.24 43.14 -9.92
N GLY A 197 3.19 42.40 -9.63
CA GLY A 197 2.04 42.79 -8.82
C GLY A 197 1.05 41.65 -8.68
N ASP A 198 0.03 41.69 -7.79
CA ASP A 198 -0.02 42.61 -6.65
C ASP A 198 0.69 41.98 -5.43
N GLY A 199 0.52 40.66 -5.22
CA GLY A 199 1.12 39.94 -4.10
C GLY A 199 0.25 38.79 -3.55
N ILE A 200 0.62 38.29 -2.40
CA ILE A 200 -0.08 37.23 -1.68
C ILE A 200 -0.40 37.69 -0.26
N ALA A 201 -1.62 37.40 0.22
CA ALA A 201 -2.01 37.62 1.60
C ALA A 201 -2.52 36.36 2.28
N ALA A 202 -2.16 36.16 3.56
CA ALA A 202 -2.85 35.29 4.48
C ALA A 202 -3.94 36.09 5.18
N VAL A 203 -5.20 35.73 4.94
CA VAL A 203 -6.37 36.52 5.35
C VAL A 203 -7.21 35.78 6.36
N PHE A 204 -7.60 36.49 7.43
CA PHE A 204 -8.50 36.05 8.48
C PHE A 204 -9.76 36.92 8.47
N SER A 205 -10.94 36.31 8.44
CA SER A 205 -12.21 37.03 8.33
C SER A 205 -13.26 36.48 9.29
N THR A 206 -14.07 37.37 9.86
CA THR A 206 -15.27 37.03 10.63
C THR A 206 -16.45 36.59 9.78
N GLY A 207 -16.34 36.80 8.46
CA GLY A 207 -17.35 36.39 7.50
C GLY A 207 -17.51 34.87 7.34
N ALA A 208 -18.34 34.46 6.43
CA ALA A 208 -18.54 33.05 6.11
C ALA A 208 -17.31 32.50 5.36
N ILE A 209 -17.15 31.15 5.43
CA ILE A 209 -16.15 30.44 4.64
C ILE A 209 -16.45 30.68 3.14
N GLY A 210 -15.41 31.03 2.38
CA GLY A 210 -15.52 31.31 0.93
C GLY A 210 -15.81 32.77 0.56
N GLU A 211 -15.98 33.67 1.53
CA GLU A 211 -16.16 35.11 1.25
C GLU A 211 -14.86 35.86 0.97
N ILE A 212 -13.74 35.37 1.48
CA ILE A 212 -12.41 35.99 1.22
C ILE A 212 -12.13 35.94 -0.27
N GLY A 213 -11.81 37.08 -0.86
CA GLY A 213 -11.60 37.23 -2.30
C GLY A 213 -12.88 37.37 -3.15
N ASN A 214 -14.05 37.18 -2.54
CA ASN A 214 -15.34 37.13 -3.24
C ASN A 214 -16.18 38.44 -3.01
N ALA A 215 -15.55 39.48 -2.57
CA ALA A 215 -16.23 40.76 -2.35
C ALA A 215 -16.65 41.41 -3.67
N ASN A 216 -17.92 41.64 -3.87
CA ASN A 216 -18.56 42.33 -4.99
C ASN A 216 -17.66 43.37 -5.68
N GLY A 217 -16.80 42.94 -6.60
CA GLY A 217 -15.98 43.78 -7.45
C GLY A 217 -14.67 44.34 -6.86
N ASN A 218 -14.29 44.10 -5.60
CA ASN A 218 -13.11 44.67 -4.95
C ASN A 218 -12.26 43.72 -4.10
N GLY A 219 -12.39 42.42 -4.31
CA GLY A 219 -11.58 41.42 -3.62
C GLY A 219 -10.17 41.27 -4.20
N SER A 220 -9.88 41.85 -5.36
CA SER A 220 -8.62 41.70 -6.08
C SER A 220 -7.77 42.98 -6.05
N GLY A 221 -6.59 42.93 -6.60
CA GLY A 221 -5.65 44.06 -6.64
C GLY A 221 -5.14 44.41 -5.24
N ALA A 222 -5.02 45.67 -4.97
CA ALA A 222 -4.47 46.25 -3.74
C ALA A 222 -5.08 45.69 -2.43
N SER A 223 -6.32 45.24 -2.46
CA SER A 223 -7.00 44.73 -1.27
C SER A 223 -6.66 43.28 -0.93
N LEU A 224 -6.02 42.55 -1.84
CA LEU A 224 -5.55 41.19 -1.63
C LEU A 224 -6.58 40.27 -0.90
N GLY A 225 -7.82 40.26 -1.38
CA GLY A 225 -8.90 39.42 -0.90
C GLY A 225 -9.67 39.96 0.31
N MET A 226 -9.26 41.03 0.95
CA MET A 226 -9.88 41.57 2.18
C MET A 226 -10.89 42.72 1.95
N GLY A 227 -10.96 43.28 0.74
CA GLY A 227 -11.83 44.39 0.45
C GLY A 227 -13.31 44.04 0.50
N GLY A 228 -14.15 45.00 0.84
CA GLY A 228 -15.60 44.89 0.80
C GLY A 228 -16.29 44.98 2.16
N ASP A 229 -17.56 45.36 2.12
CA ASP A 229 -18.36 45.58 3.32
C ASP A 229 -18.67 44.29 4.10
N ASN A 230 -18.77 43.16 3.40
CA ASN A 230 -18.97 41.87 3.96
C ASN A 230 -17.74 41.33 4.71
N LEU A 231 -16.55 41.93 4.46
CA LEU A 231 -15.29 41.53 5.06
C LEU A 231 -14.77 42.53 6.10
N LYS A 232 -15.63 43.41 6.61
CA LYS A 232 -15.27 44.35 7.68
C LYS A 232 -14.71 43.61 8.90
N GLY A 233 -13.65 44.14 9.47
CA GLY A 233 -12.98 43.55 10.59
C GLY A 233 -11.99 42.44 10.21
N SER A 234 -11.93 42.03 8.94
CA SER A 234 -10.90 41.11 8.44
C SER A 234 -9.51 41.72 8.65
N PHE A 235 -8.54 40.87 8.90
CA PHE A 235 -7.13 41.26 8.94
C PHE A 235 -6.27 40.16 8.32
N GLY A 236 -5.02 40.49 8.10
CA GLY A 236 -4.10 39.50 7.53
C GLY A 236 -2.66 40.02 7.50
N PHE A 237 -1.84 39.22 6.85
CA PHE A 237 -0.47 39.59 6.53
C PHE A 237 -0.26 39.49 5.04
N LYS A 238 0.23 40.57 4.43
CA LYS A 238 0.50 40.60 2.98
C LYS A 238 1.99 40.63 2.68
N LEU A 239 2.35 39.94 1.63
CA LEU A 239 3.59 40.07 0.88
C LEU A 239 3.22 40.74 -0.43
N ASP A 240 3.54 41.98 -0.58
CA ASP A 240 3.07 42.89 -1.65
C ASP A 240 4.23 43.21 -2.60
N THR A 241 4.00 43.07 -3.89
CA THR A 241 5.01 43.35 -4.93
C THR A 241 4.74 44.60 -5.71
N TRP A 242 3.61 45.29 -5.41
CA TRP A 242 3.20 46.52 -6.02
C TRP A 242 2.72 47.54 -4.99
N HIS A 243 3.36 48.69 -4.94
CA HIS A 243 3.02 49.74 -4.02
C HIS A 243 1.85 50.60 -4.57
N ASN A 244 0.69 50.50 -3.96
CA ASN A 244 -0.51 51.23 -4.40
C ASN A 244 -0.52 52.65 -3.82
N THR A 245 -0.18 53.62 -4.65
CA THR A 245 -0.07 55.04 -4.26
C THR A 245 -1.34 55.85 -4.46
N GLY A 246 -2.40 55.26 -4.99
CA GLY A 246 -3.66 55.94 -5.27
C GLY A 246 -4.41 56.33 -4.00
N ASN A 247 -5.17 57.47 -4.09
CA ASN A 247 -6.11 57.84 -3.03
C ASN A 247 -7.25 56.81 -3.01
N PRO A 248 -7.55 56.15 -1.86
CA PRO A 248 -8.78 55.36 -1.75
C PRO A 248 -9.95 56.34 -1.93
N LEU A 249 -10.70 56.17 -3.01
CA LEU A 249 -11.89 56.98 -3.23
C LEU A 249 -12.98 56.58 -2.25
N PRO A 250 -13.79 57.54 -1.74
CA PRO A 250 -15.02 57.21 -1.05
C PRO A 250 -15.84 56.26 -1.92
N ASN A 251 -16.30 55.19 -1.42
CA ASN A 251 -16.99 54.13 -2.16
C ASN A 251 -16.11 53.29 -3.11
N ASN A 252 -14.88 53.61 -3.30
CA ASN A 252 -13.93 52.75 -3.99
C ASN A 252 -13.18 51.98 -2.89
N LYS A 253 -13.53 50.75 -2.69
CA LYS A 253 -12.95 49.81 -1.70
C LYS A 253 -11.46 49.53 -1.98
N ALA A 254 -10.78 50.43 -2.68
CA ALA A 254 -9.37 50.35 -3.00
C ALA A 254 -8.51 50.55 -1.74
N SER A 255 -7.39 49.92 -1.73
CA SER A 255 -6.39 50.01 -0.68
C SER A 255 -5.26 50.93 -1.13
N ALA A 256 -4.71 51.71 -0.21
CA ALA A 256 -3.52 52.49 -0.47
C ALA A 256 -2.40 52.04 0.49
N ASP A 257 -1.20 51.98 -0.02
CA ASP A 257 0.01 51.73 0.75
C ASP A 257 0.65 53.05 1.16
N PRO A 258 1.41 53.11 2.25
CA PRO A 258 1.96 54.33 2.75
C PRO A 258 3.02 54.93 1.83
N LYS A 259 2.94 56.22 1.66
CA LYS A 259 4.03 57.06 1.11
C LYS A 259 4.95 57.42 2.22
N TYR A 260 6.04 56.70 2.45
CA TYR A 260 7.05 57.24 3.34
C TYR A 260 8.45 57.11 2.78
N SER A 261 9.34 57.92 3.30
CA SER A 261 10.71 58.07 2.81
C SER A 261 11.42 56.74 2.77
N GLY A 262 11.83 56.30 1.58
CA GLY A 262 12.46 55.04 1.31
C GLY A 262 11.55 53.92 0.81
N TYR A 263 10.24 54.16 0.68
CA TYR A 263 9.24 53.12 0.32
C TYR A 263 8.41 53.46 -0.91
N GLN A 264 9.01 54.05 -1.90
CA GLN A 264 8.25 54.47 -3.10
C GLN A 264 8.22 53.44 -4.21
N LYS A 265 9.02 52.37 -4.11
CA LYS A 265 9.09 51.26 -5.07
C LYS A 265 9.71 50.05 -4.35
N GLY A 266 9.38 48.88 -4.85
CA GLY A 266 9.86 47.63 -4.30
C GLY A 266 8.80 46.85 -3.54
N ALA A 267 9.10 45.59 -3.25
CA ALA A 267 8.20 44.72 -2.53
C ALA A 267 8.36 44.84 -1.00
N PHE A 268 7.26 44.63 -0.28
CA PHE A 268 7.22 44.73 1.18
C PHE A 268 6.30 43.71 1.79
N GLY A 269 6.43 43.50 3.11
CA GLY A 269 5.51 42.72 3.91
C GLY A 269 4.98 43.52 5.10
N GLY A 270 3.76 43.23 5.55
CA GLY A 270 3.16 43.90 6.69
C GLY A 270 1.77 43.38 7.02
N PHE A 271 1.35 43.62 8.26
CA PHE A 271 -0.03 43.36 8.64
C PHE A 271 -0.97 44.37 8.00
N THR A 272 -2.20 43.94 7.73
CA THR A 272 -3.20 44.73 7.03
C THR A 272 -4.60 44.37 7.56
N TYR A 273 -5.57 45.29 7.44
CA TYR A 273 -6.91 45.10 7.95
C TYR A 273 -7.96 45.83 7.10
N ASN A 274 -9.17 45.30 7.13
CA ASN A 274 -10.37 45.98 6.62
C ASN A 274 -11.02 46.72 7.80
N TYR A 275 -11.14 48.04 7.63
CA TYR A 275 -11.64 48.91 8.68
C TYR A 275 -13.11 48.65 9.03
N ASN A 276 -13.40 48.38 10.29
CA ASN A 276 -14.74 48.15 10.83
C ASN A 276 -15.20 49.36 11.71
N GLY A 277 -15.31 50.51 11.06
CA GLY A 277 -15.80 51.70 11.71
C GLY A 277 -17.27 52.00 11.37
N SER A 278 -17.82 53.01 12.09
CA SER A 278 -19.20 53.44 11.88
C SER A 278 -19.41 54.38 10.70
N ARG A 279 -18.37 54.81 10.02
CA ARG A 279 -18.43 55.76 8.93
C ARG A 279 -18.57 55.08 7.58
N ASN A 280 -19.54 55.54 6.81
CA ASN A 280 -19.88 54.97 5.49
C ASN A 280 -18.78 55.09 4.43
N ASP A 281 -17.96 56.15 4.54
CA ASP A 281 -16.90 56.48 3.61
C ASP A 281 -15.61 55.65 3.78
N ALA A 282 -15.44 54.99 4.95
CA ALA A 282 -14.31 54.10 5.23
C ALA A 282 -14.65 52.63 5.08
N LYS A 283 -15.89 52.30 4.81
CA LYS A 283 -16.42 50.96 4.72
C LYS A 283 -15.77 50.13 3.63
N GLY A 284 -15.30 48.95 3.98
CA GLY A 284 -14.74 47.98 3.04
C GLY A 284 -13.37 48.32 2.51
N SER A 285 -12.72 49.39 3.03
CA SER A 285 -11.37 49.77 2.67
C SER A 285 -10.33 49.02 3.48
N VAL A 286 -9.26 48.60 2.82
CA VAL A 286 -8.15 47.86 3.42
C VAL A 286 -6.97 48.80 3.66
N TYR A 287 -6.43 48.78 4.86
CA TYR A 287 -5.31 49.61 5.29
C TYR A 287 -4.17 48.79 5.89
N PRO A 288 -2.92 49.12 5.58
CA PRO A 288 -1.78 48.50 6.25
C PRO A 288 -1.64 49.01 7.69
N VAL A 289 -1.15 48.16 8.56
CA VAL A 289 -0.62 48.58 9.89
C VAL A 289 0.78 49.14 9.64
N ILE A 290 0.90 50.44 9.43
CA ILE A 290 2.09 51.09 8.89
C ILE A 290 3.37 50.74 9.61
N ARG A 291 3.35 50.70 10.97
CA ARG A 291 4.52 50.37 11.77
C ARG A 291 5.06 48.96 11.56
N THR A 292 4.28 48.07 10.96
CA THR A 292 4.70 46.69 10.69
C THR A 292 5.31 46.52 9.28
N ILE A 293 5.20 47.54 8.43
CA ILE A 293 5.68 47.45 7.08
C ILE A 293 7.21 47.37 7.05
N LYS A 294 7.72 46.38 6.37
CA LYS A 294 9.15 46.21 6.10
C LYS A 294 9.36 45.87 4.64
N LYS A 295 10.29 46.57 3.98
CA LYS A 295 10.76 46.24 2.65
C LYS A 295 11.34 44.82 2.63
N LEU A 296 11.06 44.06 1.58
CA LEU A 296 11.64 42.73 1.46
C LEU A 296 13.15 42.80 1.22
N ASN A 297 13.88 41.83 1.76
CA ASN A 297 15.31 41.69 1.49
C ASN A 297 15.55 41.58 -0.01
N GLY A 298 16.56 42.32 -0.53
CA GLY A 298 16.80 42.38 -1.95
C GLY A 298 15.76 43.19 -2.78
N GLU A 299 14.89 43.92 -2.08
CA GLU A 299 13.83 44.79 -2.69
C GLU A 299 12.64 44.04 -3.31
N GLY A 300 12.71 42.73 -3.47
CA GLY A 300 11.62 41.88 -3.97
C GLY A 300 12.05 40.61 -4.67
N PRO A 301 11.10 39.86 -5.23
CA PRO A 301 11.38 38.58 -5.89
C PRO A 301 12.06 38.81 -7.25
N THR A 302 12.99 37.92 -7.62
CA THR A 302 13.77 38.01 -8.88
C THR A 302 13.93 36.68 -9.63
N ASP A 303 13.42 35.56 -9.10
CA ASP A 303 13.86 34.23 -9.55
C ASP A 303 12.77 33.15 -9.64
N ASN A 304 11.49 33.51 -9.47
CA ASN A 304 10.38 32.52 -9.44
C ASN A 304 10.61 31.34 -8.48
N SER A 305 11.35 31.55 -7.39
CA SER A 305 11.65 30.47 -6.46
C SER A 305 10.77 30.47 -5.21
N LEU A 306 10.47 29.28 -4.72
CA LEU A 306 9.77 29.06 -3.46
C LEU A 306 10.71 29.39 -2.28
N LYS A 307 10.31 30.32 -1.43
CA LYS A 307 11.00 30.76 -0.21
C LYS A 307 10.22 30.34 1.01
N ASP A 308 10.90 30.01 2.09
CA ASP A 308 10.26 29.56 3.33
C ASP A 308 9.28 30.62 3.86
N TYR A 309 8.09 30.16 4.24
CA TYR A 309 7.01 30.93 4.79
C TYR A 309 6.43 30.27 6.03
N LYS A 310 6.26 31.02 7.10
CA LYS A 310 5.72 30.54 8.35
C LYS A 310 4.83 31.56 9.02
N VAL A 311 3.65 31.12 9.49
CA VAL A 311 2.77 31.90 10.37
C VAL A 311 2.63 31.14 11.68
N VAL A 312 2.90 31.80 12.78
CA VAL A 312 2.68 31.28 14.14
C VAL A 312 1.76 32.22 14.86
N TYR A 313 0.68 31.70 15.41
CA TYR A 313 -0.21 32.44 16.30
C TYR A 313 -0.25 31.75 17.65
N ASP A 314 -0.06 32.52 18.69
CA ASP A 314 -0.17 32.10 20.09
C ASP A 314 -1.55 32.48 20.61
N GLY A 315 -2.39 31.51 20.88
CA GLY A 315 -3.77 31.69 21.32
C GLY A 315 -3.89 32.30 22.72
N ASP A 316 -2.88 32.16 23.56
CA ASP A 316 -2.88 32.73 24.91
C ASP A 316 -2.45 34.20 24.89
N THR A 317 -1.32 34.49 24.26
CA THR A 317 -0.74 35.85 24.21
C THR A 317 -1.32 36.70 23.09
N LYS A 318 -2.05 36.09 22.13
CA LYS A 318 -2.59 36.73 20.92
C LYS A 318 -1.51 37.35 20.02
N VAL A 319 -0.29 36.85 20.12
CA VAL A 319 0.82 37.27 19.24
C VAL A 319 0.83 36.46 17.95
N MET A 320 0.83 37.17 16.84
CA MET A 320 1.04 36.54 15.51
C MET A 320 2.43 36.92 15.00
N THR A 321 3.19 35.92 14.60
CA THR A 321 4.51 36.08 14.03
C THR A 321 4.52 35.45 12.62
N VAL A 322 4.94 36.23 11.63
CA VAL A 322 5.09 35.79 10.25
C VAL A 322 6.56 35.85 9.87
N THR A 323 7.06 34.81 9.25
CA THR A 323 8.42 34.75 8.71
C THR A 323 8.35 34.45 7.21
N TYR A 324 9.06 35.22 6.43
CA TYR A 324 9.24 34.98 4.99
C TYR A 324 10.70 35.19 4.62
N ASN A 325 11.30 34.21 3.97
CA ASN A 325 12.69 34.25 3.51
C ASN A 325 13.68 34.79 4.58
N GLY A 326 13.56 34.31 5.81
CA GLY A 326 14.39 34.72 6.93
C GLY A 326 14.03 36.08 7.58
N GLN A 327 13.11 36.84 7.00
CA GLN A 327 12.58 38.10 7.58
C GLN A 327 11.37 37.79 8.45
N THR A 328 11.26 38.50 9.61
CA THR A 328 10.20 38.23 10.58
C THR A 328 9.43 39.50 10.91
N TRP A 329 8.11 39.33 11.01
CA TRP A 329 7.15 40.35 11.50
C TRP A 329 6.41 39.77 12.68
N SER A 330 6.14 40.60 13.68
CA SER A 330 5.37 40.18 14.86
C SER A 330 4.46 41.29 15.32
N MET A 331 3.24 40.89 15.73
CA MET A 331 2.24 41.84 16.26
C MET A 331 1.38 41.14 17.30
N ASN A 332 1.12 41.82 18.41
CA ASN A 332 0.10 41.41 19.34
C ASN A 332 -1.26 41.87 18.83
N LEU A 333 -2.09 40.92 18.38
CA LEU A 333 -3.36 41.22 17.73
C LEU A 333 -4.40 41.82 18.67
N ASN A 334 -4.21 41.67 20.01
CA ASN A 334 -5.12 42.16 21.05
C ASN A 334 -4.73 43.53 21.61
N TYR A 335 -3.43 43.84 21.69
CA TYR A 335 -2.95 45.01 22.35
C TYR A 335 -2.28 46.02 21.46
N ASP A 336 -1.70 45.58 20.34
CA ASP A 336 -1.01 46.49 19.45
C ASP A 336 -1.98 47.35 18.66
N SER A 337 -1.89 48.67 18.81
CA SER A 337 -2.74 49.59 18.07
C SER A 337 -2.52 49.52 16.55
N ILE A 338 -3.62 49.54 15.81
CA ILE A 338 -3.62 49.68 14.34
C ILE A 338 -3.61 51.16 13.91
N ALA A 339 -3.56 52.10 14.85
CA ALA A 339 -3.49 53.52 14.54
C ALA A 339 -2.28 53.84 13.67
N VAL A 340 -2.51 54.71 12.71
CA VAL A 340 -1.48 55.24 11.88
C VAL A 340 -0.73 56.31 12.66
N ASN A 341 0.54 56.07 13.02
CA ASN A 341 1.37 57.07 13.68
C ASN A 341 1.94 58.06 12.62
N GLY A 342 1.63 59.33 12.78
CA GLY A 342 2.36 60.40 12.15
C GLY A 342 1.89 60.79 10.75
N ASP A 343 2.03 59.97 9.78
CA ASP A 343 1.90 60.38 8.36
C ASP A 343 0.58 59.93 7.73
N MET A 344 -0.47 60.67 8.01
CA MET A 344 -1.80 60.44 7.46
C MET A 344 -1.93 60.92 5.99
N GLU A 345 -1.01 61.73 5.51
CA GLU A 345 -0.82 62.03 4.09
C GLU A 345 -0.60 60.75 3.27
N VAL A 346 -0.12 59.75 3.94
CA VAL A 346 0.11 58.43 3.43
C VAL A 346 -1.13 57.75 2.88
N LEU A 347 -2.30 57.92 3.45
CA LEU A 347 -3.51 57.26 3.00
C LEU A 347 -4.29 58.06 1.98
N GLY A 348 -3.97 59.37 1.79
CA GLY A 348 -4.65 60.21 0.84
C GLY A 348 -6.18 60.22 0.92
N HIS A 349 -6.71 59.64 2.03
CA HIS A 349 -8.15 59.45 2.20
C HIS A 349 -8.75 60.71 2.86
N PRO A 350 -9.88 61.24 2.33
CA PRO A 350 -10.46 62.46 2.89
C PRO A 350 -10.81 62.39 4.37
N ASN A 351 -11.02 61.18 4.91
CA ASN A 351 -11.31 60.96 6.34
C ASN A 351 -10.14 60.33 7.09
N ALA A 352 -8.93 60.40 6.60
CA ALA A 352 -7.75 59.78 7.19
C ALA A 352 -7.53 60.20 8.65
N SER A 353 -7.78 61.46 9.01
CA SER A 353 -7.70 61.95 10.39
C SER A 353 -8.72 61.29 11.32
N VAL A 354 -9.91 61.01 10.82
CA VAL A 354 -10.97 60.35 11.60
C VAL A 354 -10.62 58.87 11.84
N ILE A 355 -10.19 58.19 10.79
CA ILE A 355 -9.72 56.79 10.89
C ILE A 355 -8.58 56.72 11.93
N LYS A 356 -7.63 57.67 11.90
CA LYS A 356 -6.55 57.76 12.88
C LYS A 356 -7.07 57.91 14.29
N ASN A 357 -8.01 58.79 14.55
CA ASN A 357 -8.55 59.05 15.84
C ASN A 357 -9.36 57.87 16.38
N GLU A 358 -10.18 57.23 15.57
CA GLU A 358 -10.94 56.01 15.93
C GLU A 358 -10.04 54.83 16.19
N ASN A 359 -8.93 54.68 15.50
CA ASN A 359 -8.00 53.58 15.65
C ASN A 359 -6.92 53.77 16.70
N LYS A 360 -6.86 54.94 17.35
CA LYS A 360 -5.78 55.32 18.28
C LYS A 360 -5.50 54.29 19.38
N SER A 361 -6.52 53.53 19.80
CA SER A 361 -6.39 52.46 20.81
C SER A 361 -6.92 51.12 20.31
N ARG A 362 -7.34 51.01 19.05
CA ARG A 362 -7.95 49.81 18.50
C ARG A 362 -6.87 48.83 18.04
N SER A 363 -7.02 47.56 18.42
CA SER A 363 -6.20 46.46 17.91
C SER A 363 -6.84 45.74 16.75
N LEU A 364 -6.15 44.79 16.13
CA LEU A 364 -6.71 43.97 15.06
C LEU A 364 -7.90 43.11 15.53
N LEU A 365 -7.79 42.46 16.70
CA LEU A 365 -8.89 41.69 17.26
C LEU A 365 -10.05 42.54 17.67
N GLN A 366 -9.80 43.76 18.22
CA GLN A 366 -10.85 44.70 18.52
C GLN A 366 -11.56 45.21 17.24
N ASN A 367 -10.83 45.48 16.18
CA ASN A 367 -11.39 45.83 14.88
C ASN A 367 -12.24 44.70 14.32
N ALA A 368 -11.86 43.44 14.56
CA ALA A 368 -12.62 42.24 14.19
C ALA A 368 -13.81 41.95 15.11
N GLY A 369 -13.96 42.67 16.25
CA GLY A 369 -15.03 42.41 17.24
C GLY A 369 -14.76 41.26 18.21
N TYR A 370 -13.48 40.93 18.44
CA TYR A 370 -13.03 39.80 19.28
C TYR A 370 -13.66 38.46 18.92
N PRO A 371 -13.53 37.99 17.69
CA PRO A 371 -14.14 36.73 17.26
C PRO A 371 -13.50 35.52 17.94
N ASP A 372 -14.30 34.55 18.34
CA ASP A 372 -13.81 33.26 18.83
C ASP A 372 -13.26 32.38 17.69
N GLU A 373 -13.79 32.55 16.48
CA GLU A 373 -13.37 31.81 15.29
C GLU A 373 -13.29 32.69 14.04
N MET A 374 -12.39 32.41 13.14
CA MET A 374 -12.22 33.15 11.88
C MET A 374 -12.06 32.20 10.69
N ALA A 375 -12.69 32.57 9.57
CA ALA A 375 -12.40 31.97 8.27
C ALA A 375 -10.99 32.37 7.83
N PHE A 376 -10.33 31.46 7.08
CA PHE A 376 -8.97 31.65 6.60
C PHE A 376 -8.85 31.35 5.11
N ALA A 377 -8.06 32.15 4.40
CA ALA A 377 -7.62 31.85 3.05
C ALA A 377 -6.24 32.46 2.77
N LEU A 378 -5.48 31.81 1.89
CA LEU A 378 -4.42 32.45 1.15
C LEU A 378 -5.03 33.03 -0.13
N PHE A 379 -4.72 34.28 -0.43
CA PHE A 379 -5.22 34.99 -1.60
C PHE A 379 -4.08 35.61 -2.38
N GLY A 380 -4.13 35.49 -3.69
CA GLY A 380 -3.22 36.14 -4.62
C GLY A 380 -3.98 36.91 -5.70
N SER A 381 -3.46 38.02 -6.12
CA SER A 381 -4.01 38.78 -7.26
C SER A 381 -2.93 39.45 -8.10
N THR A 382 -3.28 39.80 -9.31
CA THR A 382 -2.47 40.57 -10.26
C THR A 382 -3.30 41.65 -10.89
N GLY A 383 -2.67 42.77 -11.19
CA GLY A 383 -3.25 43.88 -11.96
C GLY A 383 -2.64 43.99 -13.35
N SER A 384 -2.21 45.22 -13.74
CA SER A 384 -1.38 45.43 -14.93
C SER A 384 0.05 44.94 -14.75
N GLY A 385 0.57 45.02 -13.50
CA GLY A 385 1.74 44.29 -13.06
C GLY A 385 1.32 42.90 -12.64
N TYR A 386 2.11 41.85 -12.94
CA TYR A 386 1.74 40.48 -12.65
C TYR A 386 2.94 39.58 -12.40
N ASN A 387 2.68 38.52 -11.65
CA ASN A 387 3.66 37.46 -11.29
C ASN A 387 3.01 36.08 -11.29
N LEU A 388 3.81 35.06 -11.50
CA LEU A 388 3.47 33.73 -11.05
C LEU A 388 3.53 33.69 -9.52
N GLN A 389 2.39 33.51 -8.87
CA GLN A 389 2.30 33.50 -7.41
C GLN A 389 1.86 32.13 -6.93
N GLN A 390 2.70 31.50 -6.11
CA GLN A 390 2.50 30.11 -5.70
C GLN A 390 2.71 29.94 -4.20
N PHE A 391 2.07 28.89 -3.68
CA PHE A 391 2.27 28.40 -2.31
C PHE A 391 2.45 26.88 -2.31
N GLN A 392 3.36 26.39 -1.52
CA GLN A 392 3.54 24.98 -1.25
C GLN A 392 3.33 24.74 0.23
N LEU A 393 2.26 24.02 0.58
CA LEU A 393 1.96 23.68 1.96
C LEU A 393 2.93 22.59 2.45
N GLU A 394 3.54 22.79 3.61
CA GLU A 394 4.26 21.75 4.35
C GLU A 394 3.38 21.21 5.48
N LYS A 395 2.93 22.07 6.38
CA LYS A 395 2.06 21.70 7.50
C LYS A 395 1.21 22.88 7.94
N PHE A 396 -0.06 22.65 8.18
CA PHE A 396 -0.93 23.55 8.91
C PHE A 396 -1.54 22.82 10.10
N ASP A 397 -1.24 23.29 11.28
CA ASP A 397 -1.56 22.71 12.57
C ASP A 397 -2.41 23.73 13.33
N TYR A 398 -3.71 23.45 13.50
CA TYR A 398 -4.67 24.40 14.08
C TYR A 398 -5.82 23.67 14.77
N SER A 399 -6.58 24.38 15.59
CA SER A 399 -7.85 23.90 16.15
C SER A 399 -9.04 24.60 15.50
N ALA A 400 -10.15 23.87 15.39
CA ALA A 400 -11.44 24.40 14.91
C ALA A 400 -12.51 24.26 16.00
N GLN A 401 -13.49 25.16 16.03
CA GLN A 401 -14.66 25.00 16.89
C GLN A 401 -15.70 24.14 16.19
N GLY A 402 -16.39 23.30 16.96
CA GLY A 402 -17.45 22.44 16.43
C GLY A 402 -17.21 20.94 16.67
N ALA A 403 -17.82 20.13 15.87
CA ALA A 403 -17.77 18.68 15.99
C ALA A 403 -17.38 18.05 14.65
N TYR A 404 -16.29 17.33 14.65
CA TYR A 404 -15.66 16.79 13.46
C TYR A 404 -15.39 15.29 13.62
N ILE A 405 -15.42 14.59 12.48
CA ILE A 405 -14.89 13.24 12.34
C ILE A 405 -13.86 13.27 11.22
N THR A 406 -12.66 12.81 11.51
CA THR A 406 -11.62 12.58 10.49
C THR A 406 -11.47 11.09 10.24
N VAL A 407 -11.53 10.68 8.96
CA VAL A 407 -11.38 9.28 8.57
C VAL A 407 -10.13 9.14 7.70
N LYS A 408 -9.21 8.29 8.15
CA LYS A 408 -7.96 7.96 7.43
C LYS A 408 -7.96 6.51 6.97
N PHE A 409 -7.24 6.26 5.89
CA PHE A 409 -7.13 4.94 5.27
C PHE A 409 -5.66 4.58 5.13
N ILE A 410 -5.24 3.52 5.81
CA ILE A 410 -3.86 3.06 5.79
C ILE A 410 -3.77 1.61 5.29
N ASP A 411 -2.68 1.30 4.63
CA ASP A 411 -2.29 -0.08 4.35
C ASP A 411 -1.84 -0.74 5.66
N ALA A 412 -2.51 -1.83 6.04
CA ALA A 412 -2.26 -2.52 7.32
C ALA A 412 -0.89 -3.20 7.36
N ASP A 413 -0.29 -3.49 6.21
CA ASP A 413 1.00 -4.18 6.14
C ASP A 413 2.18 -3.20 6.24
N THR A 414 2.00 -1.97 5.75
CA THR A 414 3.05 -0.95 5.71
C THR A 414 2.85 0.18 6.70
N GLY A 415 1.61 0.44 7.14
CA GLY A 415 1.24 1.61 7.94
C GLY A 415 1.13 2.91 7.15
N GLU A 416 1.39 2.87 5.84
CA GLU A 416 1.34 4.04 4.96
C GLU A 416 -0.09 4.32 4.48
N GLU A 417 -0.35 5.56 4.10
CA GLU A 417 -1.63 5.95 3.49
C GLU A 417 -1.87 5.22 2.16
N ILE A 418 -3.10 4.79 1.92
CA ILE A 418 -3.46 4.11 0.68
C ILE A 418 -3.43 5.11 -0.48
N PRO A 419 -2.65 4.87 -1.54
CA PRO A 419 -2.57 5.76 -2.69
C PRO A 419 -3.95 6.05 -3.30
N GLY A 420 -4.24 7.34 -3.51
CA GLY A 420 -5.50 7.79 -4.09
C GLY A 420 -6.71 7.76 -3.14
N LYS A 421 -6.50 7.44 -1.86
CA LYS A 421 -7.52 7.57 -0.81
C LYS A 421 -7.19 8.74 0.10
N ASN A 422 -7.88 9.85 -0.12
CA ASN A 422 -7.71 11.04 0.72
C ASN A 422 -8.37 10.84 2.10
N GLU A 423 -7.83 11.51 3.11
CA GLU A 423 -8.50 11.68 4.38
C GLU A 423 -9.87 12.34 4.18
N VAL A 424 -10.86 11.92 4.94
CA VAL A 424 -12.21 12.50 4.90
C VAL A 424 -12.43 13.34 6.15
N LEU A 425 -12.94 14.57 5.98
CA LEU A 425 -13.36 15.44 7.05
C LEU A 425 -14.89 15.57 7.03
N ILE A 426 -15.54 15.14 8.11
CA ILE A 426 -16.99 15.23 8.28
C ILE A 426 -17.28 16.23 9.40
N GLN A 427 -18.04 17.27 9.11
CA GLN A 427 -18.54 18.22 10.09
C GLN A 427 -20.05 18.02 10.26
N LYS A 428 -20.50 17.80 11.48
CA LYS A 428 -21.93 17.61 11.82
C LYS A 428 -22.23 18.25 13.16
N THR A 429 -23.50 18.48 13.44
CA THR A 429 -23.94 18.95 14.74
C THR A 429 -23.69 17.88 15.81
N ALA A 430 -23.13 18.28 16.95
CA ALA A 430 -22.96 17.38 18.10
C ALA A 430 -24.29 16.73 18.50
N GLY A 431 -24.26 15.45 18.80
CA GLY A 431 -25.44 14.64 19.11
C GLY A 431 -26.05 13.88 17.93
N THR A 432 -25.67 14.18 16.69
CA THR A 432 -26.11 13.43 15.51
C THR A 432 -25.36 12.10 15.37
N ASN A 433 -25.98 11.13 14.70
CA ASN A 433 -25.35 9.86 14.38
C ASN A 433 -24.88 9.88 12.92
N VAL A 434 -23.66 9.40 12.67
CA VAL A 434 -23.06 9.30 11.34
C VAL A 434 -22.68 7.84 11.09
N ASP A 435 -23.19 7.27 10.00
CA ASP A 435 -22.78 5.95 9.52
C ASP A 435 -21.54 6.09 8.62
N LEU A 436 -20.46 5.39 8.99
CA LEU A 436 -19.21 5.35 8.25
C LEU A 436 -19.10 4.11 7.35
N GLY A 437 -20.20 3.37 7.15
CA GLY A 437 -20.24 2.12 6.39
C GLY A 437 -19.69 2.24 4.97
N GLU A 438 -19.87 3.40 4.33
CA GLU A 438 -19.34 3.67 2.99
C GLU A 438 -17.81 3.64 2.91
N TYR A 439 -17.11 3.85 4.05
CA TYR A 439 -15.65 3.88 4.13
C TYR A 439 -15.03 2.51 4.43
N LEU A 440 -15.83 1.46 4.61
CA LEU A 440 -15.37 0.12 4.97
C LEU A 440 -14.98 -0.74 3.76
N ALA A 441 -15.19 -0.26 2.55
CA ALA A 441 -14.89 -0.99 1.33
C ALA A 441 -13.97 -0.18 0.41
N ILE A 442 -12.81 -0.73 0.11
CA ILE A 442 -11.88 -0.21 -0.89
C ILE A 442 -11.61 -1.32 -1.89
N SER A 443 -11.82 -1.04 -3.18
CA SER A 443 -11.55 -2.02 -4.24
C SER A 443 -10.08 -2.47 -4.21
N GLY A 444 -9.85 -3.78 -4.23
CA GLY A 444 -8.51 -4.37 -4.18
C GLY A 444 -7.92 -4.47 -2.77
N TYR A 445 -8.72 -4.16 -1.74
CA TYR A 445 -8.29 -4.23 -0.34
C TYR A 445 -9.33 -4.95 0.53
N THR A 446 -8.86 -5.54 1.61
CA THR A 446 -9.70 -6.13 2.66
C THR A 446 -9.51 -5.35 3.96
N LEU A 447 -10.60 -4.87 4.57
CA LEU A 447 -10.55 -4.24 5.89
C LEU A 447 -10.02 -5.24 6.92
N LYS A 448 -8.93 -4.88 7.61
CA LYS A 448 -8.32 -5.77 8.60
C LYS A 448 -9.05 -5.68 9.94
N ALA A 449 -8.97 -4.57 10.59
CA ALA A 449 -9.70 -4.33 11.83
C ALA A 449 -9.69 -2.84 12.15
N THR A 450 -10.66 -2.40 12.95
CA THR A 450 -10.72 -1.06 13.51
C THR A 450 -10.92 -1.17 15.02
N ASN A 451 -10.22 -0.38 15.78
CA ASN A 451 -10.41 -0.31 17.22
C ASN A 451 -11.52 0.70 17.55
N VAL A 452 -12.74 0.36 17.16
CA VAL A 452 -13.90 1.25 17.31
C VAL A 452 -14.38 1.37 18.75
N SER A 453 -14.13 0.39 19.60
CA SER A 453 -14.61 0.36 20.99
C SER A 453 -13.95 1.41 21.89
N THR A 454 -12.76 1.92 21.52
CA THR A 454 -12.05 2.96 22.28
C THR A 454 -12.39 4.37 21.82
N ALA A 455 -13.10 4.52 20.69
CA ALA A 455 -13.50 5.81 20.17
C ALA A 455 -14.70 6.37 20.95
N LYS A 456 -14.56 7.60 21.44
CA LYS A 456 -15.65 8.31 22.10
C LYS A 456 -16.80 8.52 21.11
N GLY A 457 -18.03 8.19 21.53
CA GLY A 457 -19.23 8.40 20.73
C GLY A 457 -19.60 7.28 19.75
N TYR A 458 -18.83 6.18 19.66
CA TYR A 458 -19.28 5.02 18.88
C TYR A 458 -20.49 4.36 19.53
N LEU A 459 -21.51 4.05 18.71
CA LEU A 459 -22.73 3.34 19.10
C LEU A 459 -22.71 1.89 18.59
N PHE A 460 -22.30 1.69 17.35
CA PHE A 460 -22.14 0.40 16.68
C PHE A 460 -20.84 0.41 15.90
N GLY A 461 -20.39 -0.72 15.40
CA GLY A 461 -19.11 -0.89 14.73
C GLY A 461 -18.69 0.22 13.76
N ASN A 462 -19.60 0.80 13.03
CA ASN A 462 -19.34 1.86 12.04
C ASN A 462 -20.19 3.12 12.22
N THR A 463 -21.08 3.17 13.22
CA THR A 463 -21.91 4.36 13.50
C THR A 463 -21.30 5.15 14.66
N VAL A 464 -21.12 6.45 14.44
CA VAL A 464 -20.52 7.38 15.39
C VAL A 464 -21.57 8.39 15.83
N LYS A 465 -21.73 8.57 17.14
CA LYS A 465 -22.40 9.75 17.70
C LYS A 465 -21.39 10.89 17.73
N VAL A 466 -21.68 11.92 16.97
CA VAL A 466 -20.81 13.09 16.86
C VAL A 466 -20.76 13.84 18.18
N VAL A 467 -19.59 14.17 18.68
CA VAL A 467 -19.38 14.99 19.86
C VAL A 467 -18.49 16.18 19.50
N THR A 468 -18.59 17.27 20.30
CA THR A 468 -17.72 18.44 20.14
C THR A 468 -16.26 18.02 20.23
N GLY A 469 -15.45 18.52 19.34
CA GLY A 469 -14.04 18.13 19.15
C GLY A 469 -13.83 17.33 17.86
N ASN A 470 -12.69 16.68 17.74
CA ASN A 470 -12.38 15.80 16.62
C ASN A 470 -12.34 14.33 17.05
N GLN A 471 -13.14 13.51 16.40
CA GLN A 471 -13.14 12.05 16.52
C GLN A 471 -12.35 11.51 15.33
N GLY A 472 -11.08 11.13 15.53
CA GLY A 472 -10.22 10.58 14.49
C GLY A 472 -10.39 9.08 14.38
N ILE A 473 -10.60 8.59 13.17
CA ILE A 473 -10.78 7.18 12.86
C ILE A 473 -9.80 6.80 11.76
N THR A 474 -9.04 5.74 11.99
CA THR A 474 -8.13 5.20 10.98
C THR A 474 -8.57 3.78 10.65
N TYR A 475 -8.94 3.53 9.42
CA TYR A 475 -9.22 2.20 8.90
C TYR A 475 -7.96 1.62 8.26
N ALA A 476 -7.59 0.42 8.70
CA ALA A 476 -6.45 -0.31 8.17
C ALA A 476 -6.92 -1.41 7.21
N PHE A 477 -6.40 -1.39 6.00
CA PHE A 477 -6.77 -2.31 4.93
C PHE A 477 -5.54 -3.10 4.47
N HIS A 478 -5.73 -4.39 4.30
CA HIS A 478 -4.75 -5.23 3.64
C HIS A 478 -4.95 -5.20 2.12
N LYS A 479 -3.90 -4.90 1.38
CA LYS A 479 -3.93 -4.97 -0.08
C LYS A 479 -4.01 -6.42 -0.54
N ILE A 480 -5.09 -6.77 -1.22
CA ILE A 480 -5.26 -8.12 -1.76
C ILE A 480 -4.19 -8.36 -2.84
N ARG A 481 -3.38 -9.39 -2.62
CA ARG A 481 -2.29 -9.76 -3.53
C ARG A 481 -2.73 -10.90 -4.47
N GLN A 482 -2.07 -11.00 -5.62
CA GLN A 482 -2.41 -12.03 -6.59
C GLN A 482 -2.22 -13.44 -6.05
N ASN A 483 -1.23 -13.68 -5.17
CA ASN A 483 -1.05 -14.97 -4.51
C ASN A 483 -2.16 -15.35 -3.50
N GLU A 484 -3.10 -14.45 -3.24
CA GLU A 484 -4.28 -14.70 -2.38
C GLU A 484 -5.52 -15.03 -3.21
N ILE A 485 -5.59 -14.53 -4.44
CA ILE A 485 -6.72 -14.74 -5.36
C ILE A 485 -6.47 -15.84 -6.38
N TYR A 486 -5.23 -16.27 -6.54
CA TYR A 486 -4.84 -17.39 -7.39
C TYR A 486 -4.16 -18.47 -6.56
N THR A 487 -4.34 -19.71 -7.01
CA THR A 487 -3.63 -20.87 -6.45
C THR A 487 -2.79 -21.52 -7.52
N ALA A 488 -1.52 -21.66 -7.24
CA ALA A 488 -0.61 -22.45 -8.05
C ALA A 488 -0.54 -23.88 -7.52
N SER A 489 -0.63 -24.86 -8.39
CA SER A 489 -0.61 -26.29 -8.03
C SER A 489 0.12 -27.13 -9.07
N ALA A 490 0.62 -28.29 -8.64
CA ALA A 490 1.19 -29.28 -9.55
C ALA A 490 0.08 -29.89 -10.43
N LYS A 491 0.34 -30.05 -11.72
CA LYS A 491 -0.60 -30.65 -12.68
C LYS A 491 -0.80 -32.15 -12.48
N ALA A 492 0.19 -32.82 -11.90
CA ALA A 492 0.12 -34.24 -11.62
C ALA A 492 0.54 -34.53 -10.17
N THR A 493 -0.03 -35.58 -9.58
CA THR A 493 0.33 -36.03 -8.23
C THR A 493 1.79 -36.47 -8.15
N THR A 494 2.27 -37.14 -9.20
CA THR A 494 3.66 -37.58 -9.37
C THR A 494 4.05 -37.46 -10.84
N VAL A 495 5.19 -36.88 -11.10
CA VAL A 495 5.83 -36.82 -12.42
C VAL A 495 6.84 -37.95 -12.50
N TYR A 496 6.95 -38.62 -13.66
CA TYR A 496 7.92 -39.68 -13.86
C TYR A 496 8.95 -39.24 -14.90
N THR A 497 10.20 -39.64 -14.68
CA THR A 497 11.32 -39.39 -15.60
C THR A 497 12.30 -40.55 -15.57
N LEU A 498 13.16 -40.67 -16.56
CA LEU A 498 14.20 -41.70 -16.59
C LEU A 498 15.52 -41.17 -16.01
N GLN A 499 16.27 -42.05 -15.38
CA GLN A 499 17.61 -41.75 -14.90
C GLN A 499 18.52 -41.33 -16.07
N GLY A 500 19.22 -40.20 -15.89
CA GLY A 500 20.09 -39.63 -16.92
C GLY A 500 19.37 -38.95 -18.09
N GLU A 501 18.03 -38.78 -18.00
CA GLU A 501 17.27 -38.07 -19.03
C GLU A 501 17.63 -36.59 -19.04
N THR A 502 17.87 -36.05 -20.22
CA THR A 502 18.21 -34.63 -20.47
C THR A 502 17.13 -33.92 -21.29
N ALA A 503 15.89 -34.37 -21.23
CA ALA A 503 14.81 -33.80 -22.01
C ALA A 503 14.61 -32.29 -21.69
N SER A 504 14.56 -31.46 -22.73
CA SER A 504 14.30 -30.04 -22.65
C SER A 504 12.99 -29.71 -21.93
N ASP A 505 12.02 -30.61 -22.00
CA ASP A 505 10.73 -30.53 -21.35
C ASP A 505 10.80 -30.42 -19.85
N LEU A 506 11.82 -30.98 -19.19
CA LEU A 506 11.99 -30.94 -17.74
C LEU A 506 12.34 -29.55 -17.23
N SER A 507 12.88 -28.68 -18.06
CA SER A 507 13.22 -27.29 -17.74
C SER A 507 12.00 -26.34 -17.81
N ASP A 508 10.97 -26.71 -18.58
CA ASP A 508 9.76 -25.90 -18.77
C ASP A 508 8.76 -26.14 -17.63
N VAL A 509 8.79 -25.25 -16.62
CA VAL A 509 7.92 -25.34 -15.43
C VAL A 509 6.43 -25.32 -15.79
N SER A 510 6.06 -24.66 -16.89
CA SER A 510 4.66 -24.54 -17.32
C SER A 510 4.00 -25.89 -17.64
N LYS A 511 4.80 -26.92 -17.92
CA LYS A 511 4.32 -28.27 -18.14
C LYS A 511 3.91 -28.99 -16.84
N PHE A 512 4.41 -28.55 -15.70
CA PHE A 512 4.25 -29.23 -14.41
C PHE A 512 3.39 -28.46 -13.41
N VAL A 513 3.22 -27.15 -13.60
CA VAL A 513 2.48 -26.27 -12.71
C VAL A 513 1.36 -25.57 -13.45
N THR A 514 0.23 -25.44 -12.78
CA THR A 514 -0.91 -24.64 -13.23
C THR A 514 -1.21 -23.57 -12.21
N VAL A 515 -1.75 -22.43 -12.67
CA VAL A 515 -2.23 -21.33 -11.83
C VAL A 515 -3.71 -21.14 -12.14
N ALA A 516 -4.54 -21.29 -11.13
CA ALA A 516 -5.99 -21.17 -11.26
C ALA A 516 -6.52 -20.05 -10.34
N SER A 517 -7.63 -19.45 -10.74
CA SER A 517 -8.39 -18.54 -9.91
C SER A 517 -9.07 -19.29 -8.76
N ASN A 518 -9.08 -18.68 -7.59
CA ASN A 518 -9.77 -19.22 -6.40
C ASN A 518 -11.29 -19.04 -6.48
N GLU A 519 -11.77 -18.15 -7.35
CA GLU A 519 -13.18 -17.85 -7.55
C GLU A 519 -13.55 -17.85 -9.05
N SER A 520 -14.75 -18.34 -9.37
CA SER A 520 -15.24 -18.42 -10.73
C SER A 520 -15.45 -17.07 -11.41
N THR A 521 -15.59 -16.00 -10.63
CA THR A 521 -15.79 -14.62 -11.11
C THR A 521 -14.48 -13.87 -11.34
N THR A 522 -13.37 -14.40 -10.84
CA THR A 522 -12.06 -13.80 -11.04
C THR A 522 -11.50 -14.20 -12.40
N PRO A 523 -11.00 -13.27 -13.20
CA PRO A 523 -10.36 -13.58 -14.48
C PRO A 523 -9.23 -14.59 -14.32
N ALA A 524 -8.94 -15.35 -15.37
CA ALA A 524 -7.81 -16.27 -15.39
C ALA A 524 -6.50 -15.50 -15.09
N ALA A 525 -5.60 -16.13 -14.33
CA ALA A 525 -4.32 -15.56 -14.01
C ALA A 525 -3.51 -15.24 -15.28
N SER A 526 -2.94 -14.05 -15.32
CA SER A 526 -2.10 -13.61 -16.43
C SER A 526 -0.91 -12.79 -15.91
N GLY A 527 0.15 -12.73 -16.72
CA GLY A 527 1.31 -11.90 -16.41
C GLY A 527 2.16 -12.42 -15.23
N TYR A 528 2.08 -13.71 -14.91
CA TYR A 528 2.96 -14.36 -13.95
C TYR A 528 4.15 -15.05 -14.64
N SER A 529 5.22 -15.25 -13.90
CA SER A 529 6.39 -16.02 -14.33
C SER A 529 6.52 -17.32 -13.53
N LEU A 530 7.01 -18.37 -14.20
CA LEU A 530 7.26 -19.69 -13.64
C LEU A 530 8.75 -20.01 -13.78
N VAL A 531 9.41 -20.33 -12.67
CA VAL A 531 10.82 -20.76 -12.68
C VAL A 531 11.03 -21.91 -11.69
N TRP A 532 12.00 -22.78 -11.94
CA TRP A 532 12.43 -23.73 -10.92
C TRP A 532 13.27 -23.03 -9.86
N SER A 533 12.88 -23.16 -8.59
CA SER A 533 13.77 -22.88 -7.45
C SER A 533 14.69 -24.06 -7.17
N THR A 534 14.13 -25.29 -7.28
CA THR A 534 14.87 -26.55 -7.24
C THR A 534 14.41 -27.36 -8.46
N PRO A 535 15.25 -27.51 -9.48
CA PRO A 535 14.84 -28.18 -10.72
C PRO A 535 14.72 -29.69 -10.54
N ILE A 536 14.03 -30.34 -11.48
CA ILE A 536 14.00 -31.80 -11.59
C ILE A 536 15.42 -32.28 -11.88
N SER A 537 15.93 -33.20 -11.06
CA SER A 537 17.20 -33.90 -11.24
C SER A 537 16.96 -35.35 -11.62
N THR A 538 17.64 -35.82 -12.65
CA THR A 538 17.53 -37.20 -13.14
C THR A 538 18.75 -38.08 -12.75
N THR A 539 19.65 -37.57 -11.95
CA THR A 539 20.93 -38.25 -11.61
C THR A 539 20.76 -39.48 -10.76
N THR A 540 19.80 -39.47 -9.84
CA THR A 540 19.57 -40.54 -8.87
C THR A 540 18.15 -41.05 -9.00
N SER A 541 17.98 -42.38 -9.09
CA SER A 541 16.68 -43.01 -9.12
C SER A 541 15.93 -42.90 -7.77
N GLY A 542 14.59 -42.97 -7.84
CA GLY A 542 13.71 -42.90 -6.67
C GLY A 542 12.82 -41.68 -6.60
N ASN A 543 12.12 -41.53 -5.47
CA ASN A 543 11.20 -40.41 -5.26
C ASN A 543 11.95 -39.15 -4.84
N GLN A 544 11.60 -38.05 -5.47
CA GLN A 544 12.20 -36.72 -5.24
C GLN A 544 11.15 -35.63 -5.33
N THR A 545 11.52 -34.40 -4.94
CA THR A 545 10.65 -33.22 -5.05
C THR A 545 11.43 -32.08 -5.69
N ALA A 546 10.87 -31.51 -6.72
CA ALA A 546 11.30 -30.24 -7.31
C ALA A 546 10.43 -29.11 -6.76
N VAL A 547 10.95 -27.89 -6.74
CA VAL A 547 10.23 -26.73 -6.25
C VAL A 547 10.14 -25.69 -7.35
N ALA A 548 8.92 -25.38 -7.77
CA ALA A 548 8.64 -24.28 -8.67
C ALA A 548 8.31 -23.00 -7.89
N LYS A 549 8.73 -21.86 -8.40
CA LYS A 549 8.38 -20.53 -7.92
C LYS A 549 7.51 -19.84 -8.95
N VAL A 550 6.35 -19.37 -8.50
CA VAL A 550 5.44 -18.51 -9.26
C VAL A 550 5.62 -17.09 -8.76
N THR A 551 5.89 -16.16 -9.64
CA THR A 551 5.96 -14.72 -9.33
C THR A 551 4.89 -14.01 -10.13
N TYR A 552 3.96 -13.36 -9.45
CA TYR A 552 2.86 -12.61 -10.05
C TYR A 552 3.27 -11.18 -10.43
N SER A 553 2.46 -10.51 -11.23
CA SER A 553 2.76 -9.15 -11.72
C SER A 553 2.81 -8.09 -10.61
N ASP A 554 2.15 -8.33 -9.47
CA ASP A 554 2.21 -7.48 -8.28
C ASP A 554 3.44 -7.77 -7.38
N GLY A 555 4.32 -8.70 -7.79
CA GLY A 555 5.50 -9.12 -7.05
C GLY A 555 5.23 -10.16 -5.97
N SER A 556 3.99 -10.53 -5.72
CA SER A 556 3.67 -11.62 -4.79
C SER A 556 4.12 -12.98 -5.34
N VAL A 557 4.39 -13.94 -4.45
CA VAL A 557 5.05 -15.20 -4.80
C VAL A 557 4.30 -16.38 -4.19
N GLN A 558 4.29 -17.50 -4.92
CA GLN A 558 3.94 -18.82 -4.39
C GLN A 558 5.01 -19.85 -4.75
N THR A 559 5.14 -20.89 -3.94
CA THR A 559 5.98 -22.05 -4.25
C THR A 559 5.12 -23.29 -4.39
N VAL A 560 5.46 -24.13 -5.35
CA VAL A 560 4.76 -25.39 -5.63
C VAL A 560 5.72 -26.54 -5.60
N ASN A 561 5.44 -27.52 -4.76
CA ASN A 561 6.18 -28.76 -4.74
C ASN A 561 5.66 -29.66 -5.87
N VAL A 562 6.57 -30.06 -6.75
CA VAL A 562 6.31 -31.03 -7.80
C VAL A 562 7.00 -32.35 -7.41
N ASN A 563 6.22 -33.30 -6.95
CA ASN A 563 6.73 -34.63 -6.64
C ASN A 563 7.05 -35.37 -7.93
N TYR A 564 8.21 -35.99 -8.01
CA TYR A 564 8.58 -36.78 -9.15
C TYR A 564 9.36 -38.04 -8.76
N LYS A 565 9.31 -39.03 -9.65
CA LYS A 565 10.01 -40.30 -9.49
C LYS A 565 10.92 -40.51 -10.67
N VAL A 566 12.19 -40.68 -10.37
CA VAL A 566 13.20 -41.05 -11.37
C VAL A 566 13.26 -42.57 -11.48
N LEU A 567 12.87 -43.06 -12.62
CA LEU A 567 12.89 -44.50 -12.94
C LEU A 567 14.27 -44.94 -13.39
N PRO A 568 14.78 -46.07 -12.93
CA PRO A 568 16.09 -46.55 -13.31
C PRO A 568 16.26 -46.73 -14.80
N LYS A 569 17.38 -46.33 -15.32
CA LYS A 569 17.78 -46.65 -16.68
C LYS A 569 18.21 -48.12 -16.76
N ILE A 570 17.76 -48.81 -17.78
CA ILE A 570 18.24 -50.18 -18.03
C ILE A 570 19.65 -50.15 -18.63
N GLU A 571 20.56 -50.97 -18.13
CA GLU A 571 21.89 -51.19 -18.69
C GLU A 571 22.19 -52.65 -18.80
N ALA A 572 22.88 -53.04 -19.87
CA ALA A 572 23.27 -54.43 -20.13
C ALA A 572 24.69 -54.64 -19.61
N LYS A 573 24.93 -55.81 -19.02
CA LYS A 573 26.29 -56.31 -18.75
C LYS A 573 26.85 -56.79 -20.09
N THR A 574 27.54 -55.96 -20.81
CA THR A 574 28.00 -56.25 -22.20
C THR A 574 29.50 -55.95 -22.32
N PRO A 575 30.27 -56.77 -23.05
CA PRO A 575 29.87 -57.98 -23.74
C PRO A 575 29.78 -59.20 -22.78
N ILE A 576 28.94 -60.18 -23.14
CA ILE A 576 28.82 -61.47 -22.47
C ILE A 576 29.53 -62.53 -23.30
N TYR A 577 30.27 -63.40 -22.65
CA TYR A 577 30.98 -64.52 -23.28
C TYR A 577 30.49 -65.83 -22.73
N ASP A 578 30.11 -66.79 -23.65
CA ASP A 578 29.74 -68.13 -23.34
C ASP A 578 30.43 -69.12 -24.29
N PHE A 579 30.54 -70.37 -23.90
CA PHE A 579 31.09 -71.40 -24.75
C PHE A 579 29.96 -72.16 -25.45
N LYS A 580 30.19 -72.49 -26.74
CA LYS A 580 29.23 -73.24 -27.52
C LYS A 580 28.85 -74.58 -26.86
N GLY A 581 27.55 -74.82 -26.75
CA GLY A 581 27.01 -76.06 -26.17
C GLY A 581 27.08 -76.14 -24.63
N GLN A 582 27.59 -75.16 -23.96
CA GLN A 582 27.57 -75.05 -22.50
C GLN A 582 26.36 -74.28 -22.01
N ASN A 583 26.04 -74.37 -20.72
CA ASN A 583 25.04 -73.54 -20.08
C ASN A 583 25.46 -72.08 -20.12
N LEU A 584 24.49 -71.14 -20.23
CA LEU A 584 24.74 -69.71 -20.11
C LEU A 584 25.45 -69.40 -18.82
N HIS A 585 26.54 -68.60 -18.87
CA HIS A 585 27.42 -68.26 -17.78
C HIS A 585 26.65 -67.62 -16.60
N ASN A 586 25.75 -66.73 -16.88
CA ASN A 586 24.95 -66.05 -15.85
C ASN A 586 23.59 -66.74 -15.58
N GLY A 587 23.38 -67.97 -16.12
CA GLY A 587 22.16 -68.76 -15.97
C GLY A 587 21.02 -68.28 -16.88
N SER A 588 19.81 -68.81 -16.65
CA SER A 588 18.62 -68.55 -17.48
C SER A 588 17.77 -67.37 -17.03
N ASN A 589 18.15 -66.69 -15.96
CA ASN A 589 17.44 -65.48 -15.51
C ASN A 589 17.87 -64.30 -16.35
N ALA A 590 16.92 -63.62 -17.01
CA ALA A 590 17.16 -62.46 -17.83
C ALA A 590 17.78 -61.28 -17.03
N ASP A 591 17.39 -61.11 -15.77
CA ASP A 591 17.90 -60.01 -14.94
C ASP A 591 19.40 -60.17 -14.59
N ALA A 592 19.93 -61.39 -14.68
CA ALA A 592 21.37 -61.64 -14.45
C ALA A 592 22.26 -60.96 -15.49
N TYR A 593 21.72 -60.60 -16.64
CA TYR A 593 22.41 -59.93 -17.77
C TYR A 593 22.23 -58.44 -17.81
N LEU A 594 21.50 -57.89 -16.81
CA LEU A 594 21.18 -56.47 -16.75
C LEU A 594 21.74 -55.88 -15.47
N THR A 595 22.07 -54.58 -15.51
CA THR A 595 22.33 -53.75 -14.36
C THR A 595 21.31 -52.61 -14.37
N SER A 596 20.63 -52.44 -13.26
CA SER A 596 19.76 -51.27 -13.00
C SER A 596 19.44 -51.19 -11.52
N ASP A 597 19.15 -49.99 -11.07
CA ASP A 597 18.67 -49.81 -9.67
C ASP A 597 17.36 -50.55 -9.50
N VAL A 598 17.06 -50.89 -8.27
CA VAL A 598 15.79 -51.51 -7.88
C VAL A 598 14.68 -50.48 -8.02
N THR A 599 13.53 -50.89 -8.55
CA THR A 599 12.32 -50.05 -8.67
C THR A 599 11.09 -50.84 -8.24
N ASP A 600 10.14 -50.16 -7.61
CA ASP A 600 8.80 -50.67 -7.32
C ASP A 600 7.79 -50.36 -8.45
N GLN A 601 8.23 -49.65 -9.51
CA GLN A 601 7.39 -49.38 -10.67
C GLN A 601 7.33 -50.60 -11.61
N SER A 602 6.14 -50.99 -12.00
CA SER A 602 5.93 -52.09 -12.94
C SER A 602 6.47 -51.71 -14.33
N TYR A 603 7.01 -52.77 -15.01
CA TYR A 603 7.54 -52.64 -16.37
C TYR A 603 7.48 -53.95 -17.11
N THR A 604 7.62 -53.85 -18.46
CA THR A 604 7.81 -54.99 -19.34
C THR A 604 9.15 -54.88 -20.03
N THR A 605 9.94 -55.97 -20.05
CA THR A 605 11.22 -56.00 -20.78
C THR A 605 11.05 -56.83 -22.07
N LYS A 606 11.47 -56.30 -23.22
CA LYS A 606 11.52 -56.98 -24.50
C LYS A 606 12.95 -57.06 -24.98
N TRP A 607 13.31 -58.19 -25.57
CA TRP A 607 14.56 -58.49 -26.22
C TRP A 607 14.35 -58.56 -27.74
N THR A 608 15.11 -57.81 -28.50
CA THR A 608 15.08 -57.85 -29.95
C THR A 608 16.42 -58.32 -30.48
N ASN A 609 16.42 -59.42 -31.20
CA ASN A 609 17.62 -59.86 -31.93
C ASN A 609 17.84 -58.92 -33.14
N ASN A 610 18.97 -58.22 -33.17
CA ASN A 610 19.19 -57.15 -34.18
C ASN A 610 19.42 -57.73 -35.60
N SER A 611 19.80 -59.01 -35.69
CA SER A 611 20.00 -59.66 -37.02
C SER A 611 18.72 -60.19 -37.62
N THR A 612 17.75 -60.66 -36.81
CA THR A 612 16.51 -61.28 -37.25
C THR A 612 15.28 -60.40 -37.04
N SER A 613 15.42 -59.32 -36.29
CA SER A 613 14.33 -58.43 -35.83
C SER A 613 13.26 -59.17 -35.04
N SER A 614 13.53 -60.37 -34.55
CA SER A 614 12.63 -61.12 -33.72
C SER A 614 12.63 -60.58 -32.29
N THR A 615 11.46 -60.47 -31.67
CA THR A 615 11.27 -59.95 -30.29
C THR A 615 10.69 -60.99 -29.39
N THR A 616 11.15 -61.01 -28.12
CA THR A 616 10.62 -61.90 -27.06
C THR A 616 10.64 -61.15 -25.70
N THR A 617 9.81 -61.61 -24.75
CA THR A 617 9.85 -61.17 -23.37
C THR A 617 10.64 -62.11 -22.48
N THR A 618 11.11 -63.23 -23.02
CA THR A 618 11.99 -64.19 -22.34
C THR A 618 13.42 -64.00 -22.79
N LEU A 619 14.39 -64.53 -22.00
CA LEU A 619 15.80 -64.45 -22.32
C LEU A 619 16.06 -65.17 -23.68
N PRO A 620 16.55 -64.50 -24.73
CA PRO A 620 16.76 -65.11 -26.03
C PRO A 620 18.19 -65.66 -26.24
N LEU A 621 19.08 -65.55 -25.26
CA LEU A 621 20.46 -65.96 -25.41
C LEU A 621 20.56 -67.46 -25.57
N SER A 622 21.41 -67.92 -26.51
CA SER A 622 21.63 -69.34 -26.82
C SER A 622 23.11 -69.59 -27.08
N THR A 623 23.60 -70.72 -26.59
CA THR A 623 24.98 -71.17 -26.84
C THR A 623 25.04 -72.20 -27.97
N ALA A 624 23.90 -72.47 -28.63
CA ALA A 624 23.83 -73.56 -29.66
C ALA A 624 24.73 -73.27 -30.88
N THR A 625 24.97 -72.02 -31.22
CA THR A 625 25.75 -71.62 -32.42
C THR A 625 26.84 -70.66 -31.98
N ALA A 626 28.07 -70.88 -32.40
CA ALA A 626 29.19 -69.95 -32.22
C ALA A 626 28.99 -68.69 -33.08
N GLY A 627 29.33 -67.52 -32.55
CA GLY A 627 29.24 -66.25 -33.23
C GLY A 627 28.99 -65.08 -32.30
N GLU A 628 28.81 -63.91 -32.90
CA GLU A 628 28.48 -62.70 -32.21
C GLU A 628 27.01 -62.31 -32.46
N PHE A 629 26.25 -62.16 -31.38
CA PHE A 629 24.82 -61.87 -31.42
C PHE A 629 24.59 -60.58 -30.68
N ASN A 630 23.92 -59.62 -31.36
CA ASN A 630 23.58 -58.31 -30.79
C ASN A 630 22.07 -58.24 -30.52
N TYR A 631 21.74 -57.83 -29.32
CA TYR A 631 20.35 -57.65 -28.88
C TYR A 631 20.12 -56.22 -28.44
N THR A 632 18.97 -55.67 -28.82
CA THR A 632 18.41 -54.45 -28.26
C THR A 632 17.42 -54.85 -27.18
N ILE A 633 17.61 -54.34 -25.98
CA ILE A 633 16.76 -54.61 -24.82
C ILE A 633 15.98 -53.36 -24.52
N THR A 634 14.66 -53.46 -24.51
CA THR A 634 13.74 -52.34 -24.28
C THR A 634 12.92 -52.62 -23.04
N ARG A 635 13.05 -51.75 -22.03
CA ARG A 635 12.18 -51.71 -20.85
C ARG A 635 11.13 -50.64 -21.04
N THR A 636 9.84 -51.03 -21.02
CA THR A 636 8.71 -50.12 -21.08
C THR A 636 8.04 -50.12 -19.72
N TYR A 637 8.01 -48.93 -19.06
CA TYR A 637 7.32 -48.74 -17.80
C TYR A 637 5.81 -48.55 -18.01
N ASP A 638 4.98 -48.93 -17.01
CA ASP A 638 3.51 -48.84 -17.07
C ASP A 638 3.00 -47.42 -16.86
N VAL A 639 3.88 -46.45 -16.91
CA VAL A 639 3.57 -45.04 -16.69
C VAL A 639 4.18 -44.15 -17.75
N GLY A 640 3.48 -43.07 -18.05
CA GLY A 640 3.99 -41.93 -18.81
C GLY A 640 4.52 -40.83 -17.90
N ARG A 641 4.93 -39.71 -18.49
CA ARG A 641 5.47 -38.53 -17.80
C ARG A 641 4.58 -38.05 -16.65
N TYR A 642 3.27 -38.07 -16.84
CA TYR A 642 2.30 -37.47 -15.88
C TYR A 642 1.43 -38.54 -15.19
N GLY A 643 1.92 -39.77 -15.09
CA GLY A 643 1.23 -40.89 -14.43
C GLY A 643 0.76 -41.99 -15.39
N THR A 644 -0.27 -42.72 -14.96
CA THR A 644 -0.84 -43.80 -15.79
C THR A 644 -1.48 -43.24 -17.03
N THR A 645 -1.21 -43.90 -18.16
CA THR A 645 -1.79 -43.58 -19.48
C THR A 645 -2.19 -44.85 -20.21
N SER A 646 -3.26 -44.79 -20.97
CA SER A 646 -3.67 -45.85 -21.93
C SER A 646 -2.98 -45.71 -23.28
N ASN A 647 -2.29 -44.60 -23.51
CA ASN A 647 -1.57 -44.36 -24.74
C ASN A 647 -0.15 -44.94 -24.66
N SER A 648 0.09 -46.01 -25.40
CA SER A 648 1.39 -46.69 -25.37
C SER A 648 2.56 -45.82 -25.85
N SER A 649 2.31 -44.81 -26.68
CA SER A 649 3.35 -43.87 -27.14
C SER A 649 3.81 -42.86 -26.08
N GLU A 650 3.07 -42.74 -25.00
CA GLU A 650 3.41 -41.86 -23.90
C GLU A 650 4.15 -42.57 -22.76
N LEU A 651 4.23 -43.89 -22.80
CA LEU A 651 4.93 -44.67 -21.79
C LEU A 651 6.44 -44.39 -21.82
N LEU A 652 7.04 -44.37 -20.64
CA LEU A 652 8.48 -44.17 -20.50
C LEU A 652 9.24 -45.44 -20.90
N VAL A 653 10.22 -45.26 -21.78
CA VAL A 653 10.98 -46.37 -22.37
C VAL A 653 12.48 -46.14 -22.20
N SER A 654 13.16 -47.15 -21.68
CA SER A 654 14.61 -47.20 -21.60
C SER A 654 15.16 -48.36 -22.44
N THR A 655 16.20 -48.09 -23.20
CA THR A 655 16.81 -49.09 -24.09
C THR A 655 18.30 -49.24 -23.83
N THR A 656 18.79 -50.47 -24.01
CA THR A 656 20.24 -50.77 -23.98
C THR A 656 20.54 -51.85 -25.01
N THR A 657 21.82 -52.06 -25.28
CA THR A 657 22.27 -53.11 -26.20
C THR A 657 23.17 -54.11 -25.48
N LEU A 658 22.99 -55.37 -25.77
CA LEU A 658 23.82 -56.46 -25.26
C LEU A 658 24.48 -57.18 -26.44
N LYS A 659 25.78 -57.35 -26.32
CA LYS A 659 26.58 -58.19 -27.20
C LYS A 659 26.85 -59.51 -26.50
N HIS A 660 26.38 -60.62 -27.14
CA HIS A 660 26.62 -62.00 -26.67
C HIS A 660 27.59 -62.70 -27.67
N LYS A 661 28.73 -63.09 -27.18
CA LYS A 661 29.75 -63.82 -27.94
C LYS A 661 29.79 -65.28 -27.49
N VAL A 662 29.49 -66.17 -28.40
CA VAL A 662 29.57 -67.59 -28.18
C VAL A 662 30.83 -68.15 -28.87
N ILE A 663 31.69 -68.63 -28.06
CA ILE A 663 33.04 -69.11 -28.45
C ILE A 663 32.97 -70.61 -28.69
N GLU A 664 33.44 -71.05 -29.86
CA GLU A 664 33.66 -72.44 -30.12
C GLU A 664 35.15 -72.79 -29.90
N VAL A 665 35.41 -73.69 -28.96
CA VAL A 665 36.76 -74.24 -28.78
C VAL A 665 36.87 -75.50 -29.59
N LYS A 666 37.77 -75.49 -30.56
CA LYS A 666 38.07 -76.64 -31.41
C LYS A 666 39.39 -77.20 -31.05
N GLY A 667 39.44 -78.49 -30.80
CA GLY A 667 40.70 -79.19 -30.65
C GLY A 667 41.44 -79.24 -31.98
N VAL A 668 42.71 -78.99 -31.97
CA VAL A 668 43.62 -79.17 -33.09
C VAL A 668 44.22 -80.53 -32.96
N SER A 669 44.02 -81.38 -34.03
CA SER A 669 44.67 -82.67 -34.05
C SER A 669 46.15 -82.49 -34.42
N HIS A 670 47.01 -82.86 -33.49
CA HIS A 670 48.43 -82.98 -33.71
C HIS A 670 48.81 -84.44 -33.80
N THR A 671 49.55 -84.80 -34.83
CA THR A 671 50.14 -86.10 -34.90
C THR A 671 51.58 -85.99 -34.35
N PHE A 672 51.86 -86.70 -33.32
CA PHE A 672 53.18 -86.74 -32.73
C PHE A 672 53.94 -87.96 -33.27
N GLU A 673 55.03 -87.74 -33.92
CA GLU A 673 56.00 -88.81 -34.16
C GLU A 673 57.08 -88.66 -33.11
N GLN A 674 57.12 -89.58 -32.20
CA GLN A 674 58.14 -89.61 -31.16
C GLN A 674 59.20 -90.66 -31.58
N ASP A 675 60.44 -90.15 -31.69
CA ASP A 675 61.55 -91.07 -31.65
C ASP A 675 61.74 -91.47 -30.20
N VAL A 676 61.91 -92.77 -29.99
CA VAL A 676 61.89 -93.38 -28.67
C VAL A 676 63.05 -92.89 -27.81
N ASP A 677 64.01 -92.21 -28.38
CA ASP A 677 65.21 -91.74 -27.67
C ASP A 677 65.25 -90.20 -27.49
N ASP A 678 64.16 -89.39 -27.74
CA ASP A 678 64.15 -87.95 -27.55
C ASP A 678 63.28 -87.56 -26.37
N GLU A 679 63.87 -87.40 -25.18
CA GLU A 679 63.23 -86.99 -23.93
C GLU A 679 62.74 -85.53 -23.95
N ASP A 680 63.22 -84.65 -24.83
CA ASP A 680 62.86 -83.19 -24.83
C ASP A 680 61.60 -82.89 -25.68
N TYR A 681 61.08 -83.82 -26.44
CA TYR A 681 59.97 -83.60 -27.40
C TYR A 681 58.68 -83.11 -26.73
N TYR A 682 58.34 -83.53 -25.55
CA TYR A 682 57.12 -83.14 -24.85
C TYR A 682 57.12 -81.71 -24.30
N ASN A 683 58.23 -81.08 -24.21
CA ASN A 683 58.32 -79.73 -23.65
C ASN A 683 58.22 -78.62 -24.68
N SER A 684 58.12 -78.89 -25.95
CA SER A 684 58.14 -77.91 -27.03
C SER A 684 56.75 -77.40 -27.47
N TYR A 685 55.69 -78.04 -26.98
CA TYR A 685 54.33 -77.62 -27.34
C TYR A 685 53.65 -76.87 -26.23
N THR A 686 53.21 -75.68 -26.53
CA THR A 686 52.43 -74.89 -25.62
C THR A 686 50.97 -75.28 -25.67
N PRO A 687 50.14 -75.20 -24.62
CA PRO A 687 48.72 -75.54 -24.65
C PRO A 687 47.93 -74.80 -25.70
N SER A 688 48.37 -73.66 -26.22
CA SER A 688 47.74 -72.89 -27.27
C SER A 688 47.85 -73.58 -28.65
N GLU A 689 48.77 -74.51 -28.86
CA GLU A 689 48.92 -75.30 -30.11
C GLU A 689 47.93 -76.48 -30.17
N TRP A 690 47.30 -76.85 -29.09
CA TRP A 690 46.41 -78.00 -28.97
C TRP A 690 44.96 -77.64 -29.18
N TYR A 691 44.63 -76.34 -29.23
CA TYR A 691 43.28 -75.89 -29.54
C TYR A 691 43.27 -74.55 -30.26
N SER A 692 42.26 -74.34 -31.04
CA SER A 692 41.99 -73.01 -31.62
C SER A 692 40.59 -72.53 -31.17
N ALA A 693 40.53 -71.32 -30.80
CA ALA A 693 39.24 -70.64 -30.55
C ALA A 693 38.88 -69.76 -31.72
N ASP A 694 37.72 -69.98 -32.32
CA ASP A 694 37.16 -69.07 -33.29
C ASP A 694 36.86 -67.72 -32.63
N SER A 695 37.65 -66.74 -33.02
CA SER A 695 37.48 -65.33 -32.69
C SER A 695 37.35 -64.92 -31.22
N VAL A 696 38.44 -64.93 -30.49
CA VAL A 696 38.56 -64.00 -29.35
C VAL A 696 39.84 -63.19 -29.52
N SER A 697 39.75 -61.98 -29.98
CA SER A 697 40.73 -60.96 -29.64
C SER A 697 40.45 -60.58 -28.18
N ALA A 698 41.18 -61.11 -27.24
CA ALA A 698 41.22 -60.54 -25.90
C ALA A 698 41.95 -59.18 -26.01
N SER A 699 41.19 -58.09 -26.10
CA SER A 699 41.69 -56.80 -25.65
C SER A 699 41.41 -56.72 -24.18
N ALA A 700 42.48 -56.59 -23.42
CA ALA A 700 42.44 -56.38 -21.97
C ALA A 700 41.64 -55.11 -21.64
#